data_f8324e857ba0001be26de74b208fd8fe
#
_entry.id   f8324e857ba0001be26de74b208fd8fe
#
_cell.length_a   1.000
_cell.length_b   1.000
_cell.length_c   1.000
_cell.angle_alpha   90.00
_cell.angle_beta   90.00
_cell.angle_gamma   90.00
#
_symmetry.space_group_name_H-M   'P 1'
#
loop_
_entity.id
_entity.type
_entity.pdbx_description
1 polymer ?
#
loop_
_entity_poly.entity_id
_entity_poly.type
_entity_poly.pdbx_seq_one_letter_code
_entity_poly.pdbx_strand_id
1 'polypeptide(L)'
;MKKVFKRNTRRIVWVFLIFAMILSACVGRAADDSSRNGGEAATETAVPAPSPTVTPESPVTLTICTASLPETLFPYQAGSSASLNALLAMVGTRPYERIPSEQNGDLLLQSVSVQRGQPVVDARGELVTLKAGATVRPSGCRSSDCAIVWDGESVLEMDQMVVTFRLLDGLAWSDGTRVSAADSVFSFELASDLVAFGSGWVMDRTVRYSALDERTLEWVGKPGFTTAEMETLFWMPIPLHQFLDGLDWQNLDSEERFKAGSLSFGPFIIDRWEEGLIQLTRNVGYYRAEEGLPYLDIINLKVVEGAGSAIAALLDGACDVLDTSVGLENEPETLAELQADNRFDVLISQTGIWEQLVFGIQPAAYDLFYNPVYGDRPDFFGDARTRQAVSACLDREALIESGYSELVPVWPSFLPPDNTHLSEGTSIVYDPDGGLDLLEQVGWRDHDLDPETPLIAGVVTGIPAGTVFSLSLLIDSSPVHQRMAGVVRDSLAGCGIEVRVDTLPVNELYEPGPGGLVFGRQFDLTFVAWQPLAELDCGFYQSWRIPAEDNQWIGTNIAGLVNDNYDKACADASLALPESSPGLITAAEEVFLSTLPAIPLFGHPDVMVIRRAQCGNFDFSSAEFFFENLDEFTGDASCP
;
A
#
# COMPACT_ATOMS: atom_id res chain seq x y z
N MET A 1 46.67 9.07 -1.70
CA MET A 1 47.35 10.37 -2.03
C MET A 1 46.42 11.50 -1.60
N LYS A 2 46.87 12.24 -0.60
CA LYS A 2 46.16 13.41 -0.03
C LYS A 2 46.20 14.57 -1.02
N LYS A 3 45.07 15.29 -1.21
CA LYS A 3 45.09 16.70 -1.53
C LYS A 3 43.94 17.43 -0.82
N VAL A 4 44.36 18.23 0.12
CA VAL A 4 43.69 19.29 0.85
C VAL A 4 43.37 20.43 -0.11
N PHE A 5 42.17 21.04 -0.04
CA PHE A 5 41.99 22.44 -0.47
C PHE A 5 41.13 23.22 0.51
N LYS A 6 41.67 24.40 0.77
CA LYS A 6 41.42 25.37 1.81
C LYS A 6 40.08 26.12 1.69
N ARG A 7 39.54 26.41 2.87
CA ARG A 7 38.61 27.50 3.22
C ARG A 7 39.07 28.87 2.70
N ASN A 8 38.12 29.66 2.24
CA ASN A 8 38.28 31.13 2.23
C ASN A 8 36.97 31.82 2.61
N THR A 9 36.97 32.34 3.82
CA THR A 9 36.05 33.31 4.40
C THR A 9 36.39 34.72 3.87
N ARG A 10 35.40 35.50 3.45
CA ARG A 10 35.45 36.95 3.48
C ARG A 10 34.09 37.55 3.85
N ARG A 11 34.14 38.27 4.97
CA ARG A 11 33.13 39.20 5.51
C ARG A 11 33.15 40.52 4.72
N ILE A 12 31.99 41.18 4.60
CA ILE A 12 31.77 42.65 4.51
C ILE A 12 30.27 42.83 4.83
N VAL A 13 29.80 43.25 5.97
CA VAL A 13 29.75 44.49 6.75
C VAL A 13 28.95 45.62 6.04
N TRP A 14 27.72 45.83 6.57
CA TRP A 14 26.96 47.05 6.87
C TRP A 14 26.83 48.20 5.83
N VAL A 15 25.57 48.61 5.57
CA VAL A 15 25.14 50.03 5.69
C VAL A 15 23.64 50.11 5.93
N PHE A 16 23.26 50.75 7.04
CA PHE A 16 21.92 51.28 7.37
C PHE A 16 21.67 52.58 6.62
N LEU A 17 20.46 52.86 6.21
CA LEU A 17 19.95 54.25 6.14
C LEU A 17 18.41 54.28 6.31
N ILE A 18 18.05 54.98 7.34
CA ILE A 18 16.72 55.42 7.80
C ILE A 18 16.26 56.58 6.90
N PHE A 19 14.98 56.62 6.52
CA PHE A 19 14.31 57.93 6.33
C PHE A 19 12.84 57.84 6.74
N ALA A 20 12.48 58.76 7.60
CA ALA A 20 11.19 58.90 8.26
C ALA A 20 10.30 59.95 7.59
N MET A 21 8.98 59.79 7.80
CA MET A 21 7.90 60.77 7.91
C MET A 21 7.73 61.87 6.81
N ILE A 22 6.48 62.01 6.38
CA ILE A 22 5.70 63.29 6.57
C ILE A 22 4.20 62.96 6.47
N LEU A 23 3.47 63.32 7.54
CA LEU A 23 2.00 63.52 7.61
C LEU A 23 1.61 64.79 6.84
N SER A 24 0.40 64.79 6.24
CA SER A 24 -0.43 66.01 6.21
C SER A 24 -1.89 65.64 6.01
N ALA A 25 -2.65 66.02 7.01
CA ALA A 25 -4.11 66.09 6.99
C ALA A 25 -4.57 67.43 6.41
N CYS A 26 -5.73 67.46 5.71
CA CYS A 26 -6.55 68.66 5.60
C CYS A 26 -8.03 68.33 5.59
N VAL A 27 -8.66 68.85 6.62
CA VAL A 27 -10.11 69.01 6.84
C VAL A 27 -10.63 70.22 6.08
N GLY A 28 -11.79 70.14 5.47
CA GLY A 28 -12.47 71.29 4.88
C GLY A 28 -13.99 71.13 4.95
N ARG A 29 -14.59 72.05 5.64
CA ARG A 29 -15.90 72.17 6.25
C ARG A 29 -16.97 72.67 5.23
N ALA A 30 -18.25 72.36 5.55
CA ALA A 30 -19.49 72.76 4.93
C ALA A 30 -19.76 74.27 4.79
N ALA A 31 -20.59 74.63 3.84
CA ALA A 31 -21.45 75.79 3.94
C ALA A 31 -22.74 75.55 3.18
N ASP A 32 -23.86 75.76 3.89
CA ASP A 32 -25.25 75.99 3.43
C ASP A 32 -25.31 77.14 2.46
N ASP A 33 -26.23 77.11 1.53
CA ASP A 33 -27.21 78.17 1.40
C ASP A 33 -28.45 77.79 0.54
N SER A 34 -29.56 78.34 0.95
CA SER A 34 -30.94 78.17 0.50
C SER A 34 -31.28 79.06 -0.70
N SER A 35 -32.17 78.67 -1.61
CA SER A 35 -33.50 79.31 -1.82
C SER A 35 -34.17 78.99 -3.16
N ARG A 36 -35.40 78.53 -3.04
CA ARG A 36 -36.62 78.90 -3.76
C ARG A 36 -36.85 78.65 -5.27
N ASN A 37 -37.97 77.90 -5.40
CA ASN A 37 -39.11 78.10 -6.29
C ASN A 37 -39.08 77.70 -7.78
N GLY A 38 -40.05 76.87 -8.10
CA GLY A 38 -40.63 76.76 -9.43
C GLY A 38 -41.18 75.37 -9.72
N GLY A 39 -42.52 75.19 -9.56
CA GLY A 39 -43.15 73.91 -9.81
C GLY A 39 -43.33 73.64 -11.31
N GLU A 40 -43.25 72.39 -11.65
CA GLU A 40 -43.88 71.76 -12.79
C GLU A 40 -44.03 70.28 -12.55
N ALA A 41 -45.25 69.79 -12.75
CA ALA A 41 -45.57 68.38 -12.54
C ALA A 41 -44.87 67.50 -13.61
N ALA A 42 -43.96 66.71 -13.20
CA ALA A 42 -43.37 65.64 -14.03
C ALA A 42 -43.81 64.29 -13.51
N THR A 43 -44.36 63.52 -14.39
CA THR A 43 -44.81 62.14 -14.30
C THR A 43 -43.76 61.29 -13.64
N GLU A 44 -44.05 60.62 -12.50
CA GLU A 44 -43.20 59.63 -11.86
C GLU A 44 -43.04 58.43 -12.79
N THR A 45 -41.90 58.35 -13.41
CA THR A 45 -41.43 57.11 -14.01
C THR A 45 -40.91 56.24 -12.86
N ALA A 46 -41.57 55.14 -12.58
CA ALA A 46 -41.12 54.14 -11.58
C ALA A 46 -39.70 53.70 -11.89
N VAL A 47 -38.77 54.01 -11.00
CA VAL A 47 -37.37 53.42 -10.99
C VAL A 47 -37.53 51.94 -10.67
N PRO A 48 -37.02 51.03 -11.51
CA PRO A 48 -37.02 49.60 -11.15
C PRO A 48 -36.26 49.43 -9.84
N ALA A 49 -36.85 48.66 -8.93
CA ALA A 49 -36.16 48.25 -7.70
C ALA A 49 -34.82 47.59 -8.05
N PRO A 50 -33.73 47.87 -7.31
CA PRO A 50 -32.48 47.20 -7.55
C PRO A 50 -32.71 45.69 -7.43
N SER A 51 -32.28 44.93 -8.43
CA SER A 51 -32.23 43.45 -8.36
C SER A 51 -31.53 43.06 -7.07
N PRO A 52 -31.97 42.02 -6.36
CA PRO A 52 -31.29 41.54 -5.17
C PRO A 52 -29.84 41.26 -5.55
N THR A 53 -28.91 41.92 -4.89
CA THR A 53 -27.49 41.61 -4.98
C THR A 53 -27.35 40.21 -4.40
N VAL A 54 -27.11 39.22 -5.24
CA VAL A 54 -26.76 37.88 -4.79
C VAL A 54 -25.44 38.05 -4.03
N THR A 55 -25.50 37.89 -2.72
CA THR A 55 -24.30 37.79 -1.89
C THR A 55 -23.55 36.55 -2.41
N PRO A 56 -22.28 36.63 -2.81
CA PRO A 56 -21.56 35.44 -3.18
C PRO A 56 -21.58 34.49 -1.97
N GLU A 57 -22.01 33.26 -2.17
CA GLU A 57 -21.89 32.21 -1.16
C GLU A 57 -20.42 32.08 -0.79
N SER A 58 -20.15 31.87 0.50
CA SER A 58 -18.77 31.59 0.95
C SER A 58 -18.31 30.27 0.33
N PRO A 59 -17.07 30.17 -0.14
CA PRO A 59 -16.58 28.93 -0.73
C PRO A 59 -16.63 27.77 0.27
N VAL A 60 -17.10 26.63 -0.18
CA VAL A 60 -17.13 25.39 0.61
C VAL A 60 -15.70 24.85 0.69
N THR A 61 -15.16 24.85 1.90
CA THR A 61 -13.74 24.53 2.14
C THR A 61 -13.62 23.33 3.06
N LEU A 62 -12.73 22.39 2.70
CA LEU A 62 -12.32 21.24 3.53
C LEU A 62 -10.85 21.41 3.90
N THR A 63 -10.53 21.27 5.20
CA THR A 63 -9.14 21.27 5.70
C THR A 63 -8.77 19.87 6.19
N ILE A 64 -7.84 19.24 5.48
CA ILE A 64 -7.29 17.93 5.80
C ILE A 64 -5.93 18.13 6.46
N CYS A 65 -5.78 17.65 7.68
CA CYS A 65 -4.51 17.72 8.39
C CYS A 65 -3.75 16.41 8.26
N THR A 66 -2.47 16.51 7.91
CA THR A 66 -1.55 15.43 7.58
C THR A 66 -0.24 15.59 8.33
N ALA A 67 0.49 14.50 8.60
CA ALA A 67 1.80 14.59 9.25
C ALA A 67 2.89 15.11 8.30
N SER A 68 2.75 14.86 6.99
CA SER A 68 3.70 15.30 5.98
C SER A 68 3.01 15.53 4.64
N LEU A 69 3.59 16.39 3.82
CA LEU A 69 3.19 16.56 2.42
C LEU A 69 4.16 15.81 1.50
N PRO A 70 3.73 15.35 0.32
CA PRO A 70 4.63 14.78 -0.66
C PRO A 70 5.58 15.85 -1.20
N GLU A 71 6.77 15.45 -1.59
CA GLU A 71 7.75 16.36 -2.20
C GLU A 71 7.45 16.64 -3.68
N THR A 72 6.71 15.73 -4.33
CA THR A 72 6.39 15.77 -5.77
C THR A 72 5.11 14.99 -6.04
N LEU A 73 4.45 15.31 -7.15
CA LEU A 73 3.33 14.52 -7.71
C LEU A 73 3.77 13.43 -8.70
N PHE A 74 5.08 13.20 -8.84
CA PHE A 74 5.55 12.15 -9.72
C PHE A 74 5.10 10.77 -9.21
N PRO A 75 4.21 10.04 -9.92
CA PRO A 75 3.54 8.87 -9.36
C PRO A 75 4.41 7.60 -9.32
N TYR A 76 5.58 7.61 -9.97
CA TYR A 76 6.43 6.44 -10.15
C TYR A 76 7.72 6.51 -9.33
N GLN A 77 7.74 7.28 -8.24
CA GLN A 77 8.88 7.30 -7.32
C GLN A 77 8.85 6.12 -6.34
N ALA A 78 10.01 5.74 -5.82
CA ALA A 78 10.08 4.72 -4.77
C ALA A 78 9.43 5.22 -3.47
N GLY A 79 8.58 4.39 -2.86
CA GLY A 79 7.98 4.67 -1.56
C GLY A 79 6.90 5.77 -1.63
N SER A 80 5.83 5.53 -2.39
CA SER A 80 4.66 6.40 -2.36
C SER A 80 4.12 6.55 -0.93
N SER A 81 3.99 7.80 -0.46
CA SER A 81 3.36 8.09 0.83
C SER A 81 1.83 8.13 0.71
N ALA A 82 1.12 7.87 1.81
CA ALA A 82 -0.35 8.02 1.85
C ALA A 82 -0.79 9.41 1.36
N SER A 83 -0.06 10.47 1.75
CA SER A 83 -0.35 11.83 1.30
C SER A 83 -0.14 12.04 -0.21
N LEU A 84 0.81 11.34 -0.84
CA LEU A 84 0.96 11.36 -2.30
C LEU A 84 -0.22 10.67 -2.97
N ASN A 85 -0.61 9.50 -2.53
CA ASN A 85 -1.74 8.75 -3.10
C ASN A 85 -3.05 9.54 -2.96
N ALA A 86 -3.30 10.13 -1.79
CA ALA A 86 -4.42 11.02 -1.55
C ALA A 86 -4.44 12.21 -2.52
N LEU A 87 -3.30 12.87 -2.71
CA LEU A 87 -3.19 14.01 -3.62
C LEU A 87 -3.37 13.60 -5.08
N LEU A 88 -2.80 12.47 -5.49
CA LEU A 88 -3.00 11.92 -6.84
C LEU A 88 -4.46 11.57 -7.12
N ALA A 89 -5.20 11.04 -6.13
CA ALA A 89 -6.63 10.77 -6.25
C ALA A 89 -7.46 12.05 -6.45
N MET A 90 -7.06 13.16 -5.82
CA MET A 90 -7.73 14.45 -5.95
C MET A 90 -7.46 15.19 -7.28
N VAL A 91 -6.24 15.08 -7.81
CA VAL A 91 -5.85 15.75 -9.07
C VAL A 91 -6.05 14.87 -10.30
N GLY A 92 -6.20 13.58 -10.11
CA GLY A 92 -6.54 12.58 -11.11
C GLY A 92 -7.91 11.96 -10.83
N THR A 93 -8.34 11.10 -11.73
CA THR A 93 -9.49 10.22 -11.56
C THR A 93 -9.19 8.95 -12.34
N ARG A 94 -9.96 7.87 -12.13
CA ARG A 94 -9.82 6.69 -12.98
C ARG A 94 -10.12 7.08 -14.44
N PRO A 95 -9.12 7.09 -15.33
CA PRO A 95 -9.28 7.71 -16.65
C PRO A 95 -9.79 6.74 -17.72
N TYR A 96 -10.04 5.48 -17.39
CA TYR A 96 -10.48 4.45 -18.34
C TYR A 96 -11.78 3.78 -17.92
N GLU A 97 -12.52 3.32 -18.93
CA GLU A 97 -13.71 2.50 -18.72
C GLU A 97 -13.29 1.19 -18.07
N ARG A 98 -13.96 0.82 -16.96
CA ARG A 98 -13.78 -0.50 -16.35
C ARG A 98 -14.18 -1.55 -17.39
N ILE A 99 -13.27 -2.46 -17.69
CA ILE A 99 -13.59 -3.63 -18.51
C ILE A 99 -14.46 -4.53 -17.63
N PRO A 100 -15.76 -4.76 -17.95
CA PRO A 100 -16.56 -5.70 -17.20
C PRO A 100 -15.93 -7.08 -17.35
N SER A 101 -15.65 -7.77 -16.26
CA SER A 101 -15.13 -9.14 -16.25
C SER A 101 -16.02 -10.15 -16.97
N GLU A 102 -17.26 -9.77 -17.29
CA GLU A 102 -18.24 -10.59 -18.00
C GLU A 102 -18.27 -10.40 -19.52
N GLN A 103 -17.51 -9.42 -20.06
CA GLN A 103 -17.44 -9.19 -21.52
C GLN A 103 -16.03 -9.47 -22.01
N ASN A 104 -15.83 -10.65 -22.57
CA ASN A 104 -14.59 -11.20 -23.15
C ASN A 104 -14.01 -10.40 -24.32
N GLY A 105 -14.31 -9.09 -24.48
CA GLY A 105 -13.92 -8.31 -25.64
C GLY A 105 -12.52 -7.71 -25.58
N ASP A 106 -12.00 -7.45 -24.39
CA ASP A 106 -10.82 -6.60 -24.21
C ASP A 106 -9.57 -7.34 -23.67
N LEU A 107 -9.73 -8.60 -23.27
CA LEU A 107 -8.64 -9.50 -22.94
C LEU A 107 -8.49 -10.56 -24.04
N LEU A 108 -7.32 -10.60 -24.66
CA LEU A 108 -6.98 -11.59 -25.68
C LEU A 108 -5.76 -12.41 -25.23
N LEU A 109 -5.88 -13.74 -25.29
CA LEU A 109 -4.73 -14.64 -25.25
C LEU A 109 -4.42 -15.13 -26.66
N GLN A 110 -3.21 -14.82 -27.13
CA GLN A 110 -2.73 -15.29 -28.42
C GLN A 110 -1.58 -16.28 -28.24
N SER A 111 -1.59 -17.36 -29.04
CA SER A 111 -0.47 -18.30 -29.07
C SER A 111 0.67 -17.70 -29.90
N VAL A 112 1.86 -17.62 -29.29
CA VAL A 112 3.06 -17.09 -29.96
C VAL A 112 4.19 -18.10 -29.92
N SER A 113 4.91 -18.23 -31.05
CA SER A 113 6.10 -19.07 -31.09
C SER A 113 7.28 -18.39 -30.42
N VAL A 114 7.92 -19.07 -29.47
CA VAL A 114 9.07 -18.55 -28.72
C VAL A 114 10.35 -19.33 -29.08
N GLN A 115 11.48 -18.63 -29.01
CA GLN A 115 12.78 -19.16 -29.38
C GLN A 115 13.76 -19.07 -28.21
N ARG A 116 14.79 -19.90 -28.27
CA ARG A 116 15.89 -19.87 -27.32
C ARG A 116 16.51 -18.47 -27.23
N GLY A 117 16.73 -18.01 -25.99
CA GLY A 117 17.30 -16.70 -25.70
C GLY A 117 16.27 -15.59 -25.55
N GLN A 118 15.00 -15.84 -25.83
CA GLN A 118 13.94 -14.85 -25.57
C GLN A 118 13.56 -14.80 -24.09
N PRO A 119 13.20 -13.61 -23.56
CA PRO A 119 12.63 -13.49 -22.24
C PRO A 119 11.18 -14.02 -22.25
N VAL A 120 10.88 -14.92 -21.32
CA VAL A 120 9.56 -15.51 -21.10
C VAL A 120 9.29 -15.58 -19.59
N VAL A 121 8.03 -15.73 -19.22
CA VAL A 121 7.66 -16.07 -17.85
C VAL A 121 7.54 -17.58 -17.74
N ASP A 122 8.27 -18.18 -16.81
CA ASP A 122 8.32 -19.62 -16.60
C ASP A 122 7.08 -20.14 -15.83
N ALA A 123 7.02 -21.44 -15.59
CA ALA A 123 5.87 -22.04 -14.91
C ALA A 123 5.72 -21.60 -13.44
N ARG A 124 6.74 -20.96 -12.86
CA ARG A 124 6.75 -20.44 -11.49
C ARG A 124 6.31 -18.97 -11.40
N GLY A 125 6.08 -18.31 -12.56
CA GLY A 125 5.79 -16.88 -12.63
C GLY A 125 7.05 -15.98 -12.69
N GLU A 126 8.25 -16.60 -12.80
CA GLU A 126 9.50 -15.86 -12.84
C GLU A 126 9.93 -15.51 -14.26
N LEU A 127 10.45 -14.28 -14.44
CA LEU A 127 11.02 -13.85 -15.71
C LEU A 127 12.37 -14.54 -15.95
N VAL A 128 12.44 -15.33 -17.01
CA VAL A 128 13.66 -16.08 -17.36
C VAL A 128 14.03 -15.91 -18.82
N THR A 129 15.32 -16.08 -19.13
CA THR A 129 15.77 -16.27 -20.52
C THR A 129 15.55 -17.72 -20.91
N LEU A 130 14.74 -17.96 -21.94
CA LEU A 130 14.38 -19.29 -22.40
C LEU A 130 15.61 -20.10 -22.85
N LYS A 131 15.84 -21.23 -22.18
CA LYS A 131 16.95 -22.16 -22.45
C LYS A 131 16.49 -23.60 -22.25
N ALA A 132 17.23 -24.56 -22.77
CA ALA A 132 16.99 -25.97 -22.48
C ALA A 132 16.96 -26.23 -20.96
N GLY A 133 15.99 -26.99 -20.51
CA GLY A 133 15.74 -27.27 -19.09
C GLY A 133 14.83 -26.27 -18.38
N ALA A 134 14.39 -25.20 -19.04
CA ALA A 134 13.39 -24.30 -18.46
C ALA A 134 12.03 -25.00 -18.37
N THR A 135 11.36 -24.89 -17.24
CA THR A 135 9.98 -25.37 -17.04
C THR A 135 9.02 -24.27 -17.42
N VAL A 136 8.22 -24.47 -18.45
CA VAL A 136 7.34 -23.45 -19.02
C VAL A 136 5.93 -24.00 -19.25
N ARG A 137 4.95 -23.11 -19.38
CA ARG A 137 3.56 -23.43 -19.73
C ARG A 137 3.36 -23.25 -21.24
N PRO A 138 3.16 -24.33 -22.01
CA PRO A 138 2.82 -24.20 -23.44
C PRO A 138 1.46 -23.53 -23.61
N SER A 139 1.21 -23.02 -24.82
CA SER A 139 -0.07 -22.40 -25.15
C SER A 139 -1.26 -23.31 -24.79
N GLY A 140 -2.25 -22.73 -24.09
CA GLY A 140 -3.42 -23.45 -23.56
C GLY A 140 -3.20 -24.12 -22.19
N CYS A 141 -1.99 -24.13 -21.65
CA CYS A 141 -1.68 -24.65 -20.33
C CYS A 141 -2.04 -23.61 -19.24
N ARG A 142 -2.96 -23.94 -18.31
CA ARG A 142 -3.48 -23.02 -17.29
C ARG A 142 -3.07 -23.40 -15.87
N SER A 143 -2.28 -24.44 -15.69
CA SER A 143 -1.82 -24.88 -14.39
C SER A 143 -0.40 -25.44 -14.44
N SER A 144 0.21 -25.60 -13.28
CA SER A 144 1.53 -26.22 -13.16
C SER A 144 1.56 -27.68 -13.62
N ASP A 145 0.42 -28.38 -13.62
CA ASP A 145 0.34 -29.81 -14.00
C ASP A 145 0.58 -30.05 -15.50
N CYS A 146 0.33 -29.07 -16.36
CA CYS A 146 0.59 -29.16 -17.80
C CYS A 146 1.88 -28.47 -18.23
N ALA A 147 2.67 -27.98 -17.28
CA ALA A 147 3.99 -27.40 -17.56
C ALA A 147 4.95 -28.47 -18.09
N ILE A 148 5.84 -28.07 -18.99
CA ILE A 148 6.84 -28.95 -19.60
C ILE A 148 8.25 -28.44 -19.32
N VAL A 149 9.20 -29.36 -19.26
CA VAL A 149 10.62 -29.03 -19.32
C VAL A 149 11.01 -28.96 -20.81
N TRP A 150 11.33 -27.75 -21.29
CA TRP A 150 11.64 -27.54 -22.71
C TRP A 150 13.04 -28.11 -23.04
N ASP A 151 13.14 -28.81 -24.16
CA ASP A 151 14.37 -29.47 -24.63
C ASP A 151 15.39 -28.51 -25.28
N GLY A 152 14.96 -27.28 -25.61
CA GLY A 152 15.79 -26.25 -26.22
C GLY A 152 15.82 -26.29 -27.77
N GLU A 153 15.11 -27.22 -28.40
CA GLU A 153 15.13 -27.43 -29.86
C GLU A 153 13.72 -27.52 -30.45
N SER A 154 12.75 -28.14 -29.76
CA SER A 154 11.39 -28.29 -30.25
C SER A 154 10.68 -26.92 -30.38
N VAL A 155 9.75 -26.84 -31.34
CA VAL A 155 8.90 -25.65 -31.45
C VAL A 155 8.07 -25.51 -30.17
N LEU A 156 8.19 -24.36 -29.54
CA LEU A 156 7.43 -24.01 -28.35
C LEU A 156 6.50 -22.85 -28.68
N GLU A 157 5.22 -23.05 -28.43
CA GLU A 157 4.23 -21.98 -28.41
C GLU A 157 3.79 -21.71 -26.99
N MET A 158 3.70 -20.44 -26.62
CA MET A 158 3.25 -19.99 -25.31
C MET A 158 2.14 -18.95 -25.46
N ASP A 159 1.29 -18.84 -24.47
CA ASP A 159 0.28 -17.79 -24.45
C ASP A 159 0.90 -16.43 -24.18
N GLN A 160 0.45 -15.43 -24.90
CA GLN A 160 0.77 -14.02 -24.69
C GLN A 160 -0.52 -13.26 -24.42
N MET A 161 -0.58 -12.60 -23.27
CA MET A 161 -1.72 -11.80 -22.87
C MET A 161 -1.66 -10.43 -23.52
N VAL A 162 -2.81 -9.98 -24.04
CA VAL A 162 -3.02 -8.64 -24.62
C VAL A 162 -4.24 -8.03 -23.93
N VAL A 163 -4.10 -6.82 -23.41
CA VAL A 163 -5.18 -6.08 -22.74
C VAL A 163 -5.37 -4.73 -23.42
N THR A 164 -6.62 -4.38 -23.69
CA THR A 164 -6.99 -3.11 -24.30
C THR A 164 -7.71 -2.23 -23.28
N PHE A 165 -7.25 -1.00 -23.12
CA PHE A 165 -7.88 0.03 -22.29
C PHE A 165 -8.46 1.13 -23.16
N ARG A 166 -9.60 1.67 -22.77
CA ARG A 166 -10.23 2.78 -23.46
C ARG A 166 -10.44 3.93 -22.49
N LEU A 167 -9.87 5.09 -22.80
CA LEU A 167 -10.05 6.30 -22.00
C LEU A 167 -11.50 6.78 -22.04
N LEU A 168 -11.99 7.29 -20.93
CA LEU A 168 -13.33 7.91 -20.81
C LEU A 168 -13.49 9.07 -21.77
N ASP A 169 -14.73 9.33 -22.18
CA ASP A 169 -15.05 10.51 -22.97
C ASP A 169 -14.97 11.79 -22.10
N GLY A 170 -14.58 12.89 -22.72
CA GLY A 170 -14.61 14.21 -22.11
C GLY A 170 -13.44 14.53 -21.18
N LEU A 171 -12.47 13.62 -20.97
CA LEU A 171 -11.29 13.90 -20.16
C LEU A 171 -10.45 15.02 -20.78
N ALA A 172 -10.16 16.04 -19.96
CA ALA A 172 -9.31 17.16 -20.35
C ALA A 172 -8.40 17.56 -19.17
N TRP A 173 -7.20 17.96 -19.49
CA TRP A 173 -6.29 18.61 -18.55
C TRP A 173 -6.84 19.98 -18.14
N SER A 174 -6.43 20.49 -16.99
CA SER A 174 -6.90 21.77 -16.45
C SER A 174 -6.58 22.99 -17.32
N ASP A 175 -5.70 22.86 -18.31
CA ASP A 175 -5.47 23.87 -19.35
C ASP A 175 -6.40 23.76 -20.59
N GLY A 176 -7.32 22.78 -20.58
CA GLY A 176 -8.27 22.49 -21.65
C GLY A 176 -7.75 21.56 -22.74
N THR A 177 -6.51 21.09 -22.67
CA THR A 177 -5.97 20.10 -23.60
C THR A 177 -6.61 18.73 -23.31
N ARG A 178 -7.01 17.98 -24.32
CA ARG A 178 -7.60 16.65 -24.13
C ARG A 178 -6.58 15.66 -23.60
N VAL A 179 -6.99 14.85 -22.63
CA VAL A 179 -6.22 13.67 -22.21
C VAL A 179 -6.26 12.64 -23.32
N SER A 180 -5.12 12.10 -23.67
CA SER A 180 -4.96 11.16 -24.78
C SER A 180 -4.20 9.90 -24.38
N ALA A 181 -4.33 8.85 -25.19
CA ALA A 181 -3.55 7.63 -25.01
C ALA A 181 -2.03 7.88 -25.06
N ALA A 182 -1.59 8.92 -25.78
CA ALA A 182 -0.17 9.30 -25.83
C ALA A 182 0.36 9.79 -24.47
N ASP A 183 -0.47 10.40 -23.63
CA ASP A 183 -0.10 10.84 -22.29
C ASP A 183 0.19 9.65 -21.37
N SER A 184 -0.59 8.56 -21.49
CA SER A 184 -0.37 7.32 -20.75
C SER A 184 0.84 6.54 -21.27
N VAL A 185 1.07 6.52 -22.60
CA VAL A 185 2.29 5.93 -23.17
C VAL A 185 3.53 6.67 -22.69
N PHE A 186 3.47 7.99 -22.63
CA PHE A 186 4.56 8.80 -22.06
C PHE A 186 4.86 8.44 -20.61
N SER A 187 3.84 8.21 -19.79
CA SER A 187 4.01 7.73 -18.41
C SER A 187 4.75 6.40 -18.34
N PHE A 188 4.39 5.45 -19.21
CA PHE A 188 5.09 4.16 -19.32
C PHE A 188 6.56 4.33 -19.72
N GLU A 189 6.85 5.20 -20.70
CA GLU A 189 8.22 5.50 -21.12
C GLU A 189 9.03 6.12 -19.97
N LEU A 190 8.42 7.08 -19.25
CA LEU A 190 9.02 7.69 -18.06
C LEU A 190 9.36 6.65 -16.98
N ALA A 191 8.38 5.80 -16.64
CA ALA A 191 8.58 4.76 -15.66
C ALA A 191 9.64 3.73 -16.08
N SER A 192 9.74 3.41 -17.40
CA SER A 192 10.72 2.47 -17.95
C SER A 192 12.16 2.96 -17.81
N ASP A 193 12.39 4.26 -17.96
CA ASP A 193 13.72 4.85 -17.84
C ASP A 193 14.18 4.93 -16.38
N LEU A 194 13.22 4.85 -15.43
CA LEU A 194 13.45 4.93 -13.98
C LEU A 194 13.46 3.56 -13.28
N VAL A 195 13.78 2.48 -13.93
CA VAL A 195 13.74 1.06 -13.49
C VAL A 195 14.23 0.78 -12.05
N ALA A 196 14.74 1.78 -11.34
CA ALA A 196 15.16 1.66 -9.94
C ALA A 196 13.99 1.72 -8.92
N PHE A 197 12.74 1.96 -9.32
CA PHE A 197 11.72 2.50 -8.40
C PHE A 197 10.44 1.67 -8.22
N GLY A 198 10.50 0.36 -8.15
CA GLY A 198 9.40 -0.46 -7.61
C GLY A 198 8.28 -0.87 -8.57
N SER A 199 8.06 -0.15 -9.69
CA SER A 199 7.14 -0.58 -10.76
C SER A 199 7.73 -1.68 -11.67
N GLY A 200 8.92 -2.18 -11.34
CA GLY A 200 9.69 -3.11 -12.15
C GLY A 200 8.98 -4.43 -12.44
N TRP A 201 8.12 -4.90 -11.55
CA TRP A 201 7.48 -6.21 -11.72
C TRP A 201 6.59 -6.28 -12.98
N VAL A 202 5.66 -5.36 -13.15
CA VAL A 202 4.79 -5.29 -14.36
C VAL A 202 5.61 -4.89 -15.58
N MET A 203 6.50 -3.93 -15.43
CA MET A 203 7.35 -3.42 -16.50
C MET A 203 8.24 -4.50 -17.11
N ASP A 204 8.88 -5.30 -16.25
CA ASP A 204 9.71 -6.43 -16.66
C ASP A 204 8.90 -7.50 -17.43
N ARG A 205 7.60 -7.57 -17.22
CA ARG A 205 6.68 -8.49 -17.89
C ARG A 205 5.99 -7.90 -19.10
N THR A 206 6.24 -6.62 -19.41
CA THR A 206 5.69 -5.92 -20.57
C THR A 206 6.60 -6.12 -21.79
N VAL A 207 6.00 -6.43 -22.94
CA VAL A 207 6.65 -6.38 -24.26
C VAL A 207 6.42 -5.02 -24.90
N ARG A 208 5.21 -4.50 -24.81
CA ARG A 208 4.80 -3.25 -25.40
C ARG A 208 3.61 -2.65 -24.68
N TYR A 209 3.65 -1.34 -24.53
CA TYR A 209 2.50 -0.51 -24.15
C TYR A 209 2.38 0.60 -25.19
N SER A 210 1.27 0.71 -25.91
CA SER A 210 1.16 1.60 -27.06
C SER A 210 -0.25 2.11 -27.28
N ALA A 211 -0.38 3.31 -27.83
CA ALA A 211 -1.64 3.86 -28.30
C ALA A 211 -2.03 3.23 -29.65
N LEU A 212 -3.25 2.71 -29.76
CA LEU A 212 -3.86 2.28 -31.01
C LEU A 212 -4.56 3.44 -31.72
N ASP A 213 -5.13 4.35 -30.97
CA ASP A 213 -5.72 5.61 -31.43
C ASP A 213 -5.66 6.66 -30.30
N GLU A 214 -6.36 7.79 -30.42
CA GLU A 214 -6.32 8.88 -29.43
C GLU A 214 -6.80 8.47 -28.04
N ARG A 215 -7.61 7.40 -27.92
CA ARG A 215 -8.25 6.97 -26.66
C ARG A 215 -8.06 5.50 -26.33
N THR A 216 -7.48 4.75 -27.22
CA THR A 216 -7.32 3.30 -27.05
C THR A 216 -5.86 2.94 -26.86
N LEU A 217 -5.58 2.21 -25.79
CA LEU A 217 -4.26 1.71 -25.41
C LEU A 217 -4.24 0.20 -25.51
N GLU A 218 -3.09 -0.36 -25.89
CA GLU A 218 -2.84 -1.80 -25.90
C GLU A 218 -1.60 -2.09 -25.04
N TRP A 219 -1.78 -2.97 -24.07
CA TRP A 219 -0.70 -3.61 -23.34
C TRP A 219 -0.48 -5.04 -23.86
N VAL A 220 0.78 -5.42 -24.06
CA VAL A 220 1.18 -6.75 -24.51
C VAL A 220 2.20 -7.31 -23.54
N GLY A 221 1.87 -8.43 -22.93
CA GLY A 221 2.72 -9.14 -21.97
C GLY A 221 3.80 -10.00 -22.60
N LYS A 222 4.81 -10.37 -21.82
CA LYS A 222 5.76 -11.41 -22.22
C LYS A 222 5.09 -12.77 -22.30
N PRO A 223 5.51 -13.65 -23.21
CA PRO A 223 4.94 -14.99 -23.31
C PRO A 223 5.04 -15.74 -21.98
N GLY A 224 3.94 -16.36 -21.58
CA GLY A 224 3.80 -17.09 -20.31
C GLY A 224 3.30 -16.24 -19.14
N PHE A 225 3.27 -14.91 -19.25
CA PHE A 225 2.68 -14.04 -18.23
C PHE A 225 1.18 -13.87 -18.44
N THR A 226 0.42 -14.13 -17.39
CA THR A 226 -1.01 -13.82 -17.28
C THR A 226 -1.29 -13.28 -15.87
N THR A 227 -2.33 -12.48 -15.70
CA THR A 227 -2.78 -11.96 -14.42
C THR A 227 -4.28 -11.73 -14.39
N ALA A 228 -4.89 -11.82 -13.24
CA ALA A 228 -6.27 -11.41 -13.00
C ALA A 228 -6.38 -9.90 -12.75
N GLU A 229 -5.31 -9.26 -12.30
CA GLU A 229 -5.23 -7.85 -11.91
C GLU A 229 -4.89 -6.96 -13.11
N MET A 230 -5.82 -6.85 -14.05
CA MET A 230 -5.59 -6.12 -15.31
C MET A 230 -5.40 -4.61 -15.10
N GLU A 231 -5.95 -4.03 -14.05
CA GLU A 231 -5.80 -2.61 -13.70
C GLU A 231 -4.34 -2.22 -13.43
N THR A 232 -3.53 -3.14 -12.92
CA THR A 232 -2.09 -2.91 -12.67
C THR A 232 -1.28 -2.72 -13.95
N LEU A 233 -1.87 -3.06 -15.10
CA LEU A 233 -1.25 -2.97 -16.43
C LEU A 233 -1.46 -1.61 -17.10
N PHE A 234 -2.15 -0.68 -16.43
CA PHE A 234 -2.44 0.67 -16.93
C PHE A 234 -1.52 1.71 -16.29
N TRP A 235 -0.98 2.62 -17.09
CA TRP A 235 -0.18 3.76 -16.59
C TRP A 235 -1.00 5.03 -16.58
N MET A 236 -1.12 5.64 -15.38
CA MET A 236 -1.84 6.91 -15.19
C MET A 236 -1.25 7.99 -16.10
N PRO A 237 -2.07 8.72 -16.88
CA PRO A 237 -1.58 9.74 -17.81
C PRO A 237 -0.77 10.86 -17.12
N ILE A 238 0.33 11.24 -17.74
CA ILE A 238 1.11 12.46 -17.43
C ILE A 238 1.04 13.36 -18.66
N PRO A 239 0.80 14.68 -18.54
CA PRO A 239 0.52 15.57 -19.67
C PRO A 239 1.74 15.74 -20.59
N LEU A 240 1.89 14.90 -21.61
CA LEU A 240 3.00 14.89 -22.56
C LEU A 240 3.31 16.30 -23.09
N HIS A 241 2.27 17.08 -23.39
CA HIS A 241 2.44 18.42 -23.97
C HIS A 241 3.17 19.42 -23.06
N GLN A 242 3.17 19.20 -21.73
CA GLN A 242 3.99 19.98 -20.81
C GLN A 242 5.49 19.67 -20.89
N PHE A 243 5.86 18.51 -21.44
CA PHE A 243 7.24 17.99 -21.40
C PHE A 243 7.91 17.95 -22.79
N LEU A 244 7.33 18.61 -23.80
CA LEU A 244 7.89 18.66 -25.16
C LEU A 244 9.24 19.37 -25.25
N ASP A 245 9.58 20.20 -24.30
CA ASP A 245 10.88 20.87 -24.15
C ASP A 245 11.93 20.00 -23.44
N GLY A 246 11.54 18.80 -23.00
CA GLY A 246 12.36 17.84 -22.27
C GLY A 246 12.10 17.83 -20.77
N LEU A 247 12.68 16.84 -20.10
CA LEU A 247 12.57 16.59 -18.68
C LEU A 247 13.97 16.36 -18.10
N ASP A 248 14.26 16.96 -16.95
CA ASP A 248 15.49 16.69 -16.21
C ASP A 248 15.29 15.47 -15.29
N TRP A 249 15.69 14.32 -15.79
CA TRP A 249 15.58 13.03 -15.10
C TRP A 249 16.33 12.94 -13.77
N GLN A 250 17.32 13.82 -13.55
CA GLN A 250 18.13 13.79 -12.33
C GLN A 250 17.51 14.58 -11.19
N ASN A 251 16.50 15.40 -11.48
CA ASN A 251 15.90 16.33 -10.54
C ASN A 251 14.37 16.30 -10.58
N LEU A 252 13.76 15.13 -10.74
CA LEU A 252 12.30 14.98 -10.80
C LEU A 252 11.59 15.53 -9.55
N ASP A 253 12.17 15.35 -8.37
CA ASP A 253 11.60 15.83 -7.11
C ASP A 253 11.56 17.37 -7.02
N SER A 254 12.38 18.06 -7.81
CA SER A 254 12.38 19.53 -7.88
C SER A 254 11.68 20.07 -9.12
N GLU A 255 11.14 19.20 -9.99
CA GLU A 255 10.45 19.61 -11.21
C GLU A 255 9.12 20.29 -10.88
N GLU A 256 8.99 21.56 -11.22
CA GLU A 256 7.82 22.38 -10.89
C GLU A 256 6.53 21.85 -11.53
N ARG A 257 6.64 21.19 -12.69
CA ARG A 257 5.52 20.55 -13.39
C ARG A 257 4.96 19.32 -12.66
N PHE A 258 5.65 18.82 -11.64
CA PHE A 258 5.16 17.82 -10.68
C PHE A 258 4.86 18.45 -9.30
N LYS A 259 4.71 19.77 -9.21
CA LYS A 259 4.32 20.52 -8.01
C LYS A 259 3.22 21.52 -8.34
N ALA A 260 3.40 22.79 -8.03
CA ALA A 260 2.41 23.84 -8.29
C ALA A 260 2.07 24.02 -9.78
N GLY A 261 2.99 23.68 -10.68
CA GLY A 261 2.77 23.70 -12.13
C GLY A 261 2.08 22.45 -12.72
N SER A 262 1.67 21.51 -11.89
CA SER A 262 1.05 20.26 -12.36
C SER A 262 -0.32 20.53 -12.96
N LEU A 263 -0.58 19.92 -14.12
CA LEU A 263 -1.93 19.86 -14.69
C LEU A 263 -2.71 18.69 -14.09
N SER A 264 -4.00 18.91 -13.90
CA SER A 264 -4.95 17.94 -13.37
C SER A 264 -5.98 17.60 -14.42
N PHE A 265 -6.48 16.37 -14.45
CA PHE A 265 -7.71 15.96 -15.16
C PHE A 265 -8.77 15.43 -14.19
N GLY A 266 -8.49 15.48 -12.89
CA GLY A 266 -9.39 15.13 -11.79
C GLY A 266 -10.29 16.29 -11.34
N PRO A 267 -11.02 16.09 -10.23
CA PRO A 267 -11.97 17.05 -9.70
C PRO A 267 -11.33 18.34 -9.18
N PHE A 268 -10.06 18.32 -8.80
CA PHE A 268 -9.35 19.47 -8.24
C PHE A 268 -8.06 19.77 -8.98
N ILE A 269 -7.63 21.04 -8.89
CA ILE A 269 -6.35 21.55 -9.42
C ILE A 269 -5.53 22.16 -8.29
N ILE A 270 -4.21 22.06 -8.35
CA ILE A 270 -3.33 22.71 -7.39
C ILE A 270 -3.29 24.21 -7.65
N ASP A 271 -3.70 24.99 -6.64
CA ASP A 271 -3.63 26.46 -6.66
C ASP A 271 -2.35 26.96 -5.99
N ARG A 272 -1.94 26.32 -4.88
CA ARG A 272 -0.75 26.66 -4.11
C ARG A 272 -0.01 25.42 -3.65
N TRP A 273 1.31 25.56 -3.63
CA TRP A 273 2.21 24.57 -3.03
C TRP A 273 3.26 25.33 -2.22
N GLU A 274 3.08 25.35 -0.91
CA GLU A 274 3.93 26.06 0.04
C GLU A 274 4.44 25.08 1.10
N GLU A 275 5.48 25.46 1.86
CA GLU A 275 5.94 24.65 2.99
C GLU A 275 4.81 24.47 4.02
N GLY A 276 4.42 23.23 4.27
CA GLY A 276 3.36 22.87 5.20
C GLY A 276 1.93 23.07 4.71
N LEU A 277 1.70 23.49 3.45
CA LEU A 277 0.36 23.69 2.89
C LEU A 277 0.33 23.44 1.39
N ILE A 278 -0.56 22.53 0.97
CA ILE A 278 -1.00 22.45 -0.43
C ILE A 278 -2.49 22.84 -0.47
N GLN A 279 -2.84 23.82 -1.33
CA GLN A 279 -4.21 24.21 -1.55
C GLN A 279 -4.65 23.79 -2.95
N LEU A 280 -5.81 23.15 -3.00
CA LEU A 280 -6.47 22.78 -4.25
C LEU A 280 -7.77 23.57 -4.40
N THR A 281 -8.14 23.83 -5.64
CA THR A 281 -9.41 24.46 -6.01
C THR A 281 -10.18 23.60 -6.99
N ARG A 282 -11.49 23.77 -7.04
CA ARG A 282 -12.40 23.07 -7.95
C ARG A 282 -11.91 23.17 -9.39
N ASN A 283 -11.84 22.04 -10.08
CA ASN A 283 -11.57 21.99 -11.51
C ASN A 283 -12.88 22.21 -12.31
N VAL A 284 -13.07 23.39 -12.84
CA VAL A 284 -14.25 23.71 -13.68
C VAL A 284 -14.29 22.94 -15.01
N GLY A 285 -13.16 22.37 -15.42
CA GLY A 285 -13.02 21.53 -16.61
C GLY A 285 -13.18 20.04 -16.33
N TYR A 286 -13.52 19.65 -15.10
CA TYR A 286 -13.73 18.26 -14.72
C TYR A 286 -14.83 17.61 -15.56
N TYR A 287 -14.65 16.37 -16.00
CA TYR A 287 -15.58 15.71 -16.94
C TYR A 287 -16.99 15.50 -16.37
N ARG A 288 -17.15 15.53 -15.02
CA ARG A 288 -18.45 15.50 -14.33
C ARG A 288 -18.95 16.89 -13.85
N ALA A 289 -18.34 17.98 -14.33
CA ALA A 289 -18.72 19.33 -13.91
C ALA A 289 -20.18 19.68 -14.28
N GLU A 290 -20.73 19.09 -15.36
CA GLU A 290 -22.14 19.25 -15.73
C GLU A 290 -23.12 18.60 -14.72
N GLU A 291 -22.63 17.64 -13.92
CA GLU A 291 -23.36 17.03 -12.79
C GLU A 291 -23.33 17.92 -11.53
N GLY A 292 -22.59 19.02 -11.55
CA GLY A 292 -22.38 19.92 -10.43
C GLY A 292 -21.19 19.56 -9.54
N LEU A 293 -20.35 18.59 -9.96
CA LEU A 293 -19.20 18.08 -9.21
C LEU A 293 -17.91 18.81 -9.58
N PRO A 294 -16.93 18.84 -8.65
CA PRO A 294 -17.03 18.48 -7.25
C PRO A 294 -17.86 19.50 -6.45
N TYR A 295 -18.41 19.10 -5.30
CA TYR A 295 -19.17 20.00 -4.43
C TYR A 295 -18.29 20.99 -3.67
N LEU A 296 -17.07 20.58 -3.31
CA LEU A 296 -16.09 21.43 -2.62
C LEU A 296 -15.49 22.47 -3.58
N ASP A 297 -15.28 23.68 -3.08
CA ASP A 297 -14.59 24.74 -3.82
C ASP A 297 -13.08 24.75 -3.54
N ILE A 298 -12.69 24.47 -2.30
CA ILE A 298 -11.30 24.53 -1.81
C ILE A 298 -11.00 23.35 -0.92
N ILE A 299 -9.83 22.74 -1.11
CA ILE A 299 -9.23 21.75 -0.19
C ILE A 299 -7.90 22.29 0.27
N ASN A 300 -7.65 22.28 1.59
CA ASN A 300 -6.37 22.59 2.19
C ASN A 300 -5.77 21.31 2.78
N LEU A 301 -4.63 20.87 2.27
CA LEU A 301 -3.78 19.84 2.91
C LEU A 301 -2.77 20.58 3.78
N LYS A 302 -2.86 20.42 5.09
CA LYS A 302 -2.09 21.18 6.06
C LYS A 302 -1.27 20.27 6.96
N VAL A 303 0.04 20.51 7.05
CA VAL A 303 0.90 19.76 7.96
C VAL A 303 0.62 20.17 9.41
N VAL A 304 0.51 19.16 10.27
CA VAL A 304 0.41 19.31 11.73
C VAL A 304 1.38 18.32 12.38
N GLU A 305 2.28 18.84 13.21
CA GLU A 305 3.30 18.01 13.86
C GLU A 305 2.72 17.23 15.06
N GLY A 306 2.70 15.90 14.92
CA GLY A 306 2.35 14.95 15.96
C GLY A 306 0.84 14.81 16.24
N ALA A 307 0.43 13.61 16.66
CA ALA A 307 -0.96 13.23 16.89
C ALA A 307 -1.69 14.17 17.87
N GLY A 308 -1.06 14.54 18.98
CA GLY A 308 -1.67 15.44 19.96
C GLY A 308 -2.01 16.82 19.43
N SER A 309 -1.14 17.41 18.56
CA SER A 309 -1.43 18.70 17.92
C SER A 309 -2.53 18.57 16.86
N ALA A 310 -2.55 17.47 16.12
CA ALA A 310 -3.56 17.17 15.13
C ALA A 310 -4.96 17.01 15.77
N ILE A 311 -5.04 16.25 16.88
CA ILE A 311 -6.27 16.08 17.65
C ILE A 311 -6.76 17.43 18.19
N ALA A 312 -5.86 18.27 18.76
CA ALA A 312 -6.24 19.60 19.23
C ALA A 312 -6.78 20.48 18.08
N ALA A 313 -6.16 20.45 16.91
CA ALA A 313 -6.61 21.18 15.73
C ALA A 313 -7.98 20.69 15.20
N LEU A 314 -8.24 19.38 15.28
CA LEU A 314 -9.54 18.80 14.97
C LEU A 314 -10.60 19.27 15.96
N LEU A 315 -10.32 19.22 17.28
CA LEU A 315 -11.27 19.65 18.31
C LEU A 315 -11.61 21.13 18.23
N ASP A 316 -10.64 21.98 17.88
CA ASP A 316 -10.79 23.43 17.71
C ASP A 316 -11.42 23.83 16.36
N GLY A 317 -11.60 22.90 15.42
CA GLY A 317 -12.14 23.14 14.08
C GLY A 317 -11.16 23.80 13.12
N ALA A 318 -9.86 23.70 13.40
CA ALA A 318 -8.81 24.12 12.48
C ALA A 318 -8.47 23.02 11.44
N CYS A 319 -8.91 21.79 11.69
CA CYS A 319 -8.92 20.65 10.79
C CYS A 319 -10.35 20.09 10.75
N ASP A 320 -10.77 19.66 9.57
CA ASP A 320 -12.02 18.93 9.36
C ASP A 320 -11.78 17.42 9.28
N VAL A 321 -10.61 17.05 8.77
CA VAL A 321 -10.16 15.66 8.62
C VAL A 321 -8.74 15.53 9.16
N LEU A 322 -8.47 14.45 9.90
CA LEU A 322 -7.13 13.95 10.18
C LEU A 322 -6.89 12.74 9.28
N ASP A 323 -5.88 12.81 8.43
CA ASP A 323 -5.57 11.69 7.54
C ASP A 323 -4.77 10.58 8.24
N THR A 324 -4.58 9.47 7.55
CA THR A 324 -3.92 8.28 8.11
C THR A 324 -2.46 8.50 8.49
N SER A 325 -1.78 9.49 7.88
CA SER A 325 -0.37 9.79 8.18
C SER A 325 -0.14 10.35 9.59
N VAL A 326 -1.21 10.78 10.27
CA VAL A 326 -1.14 11.29 11.65
C VAL A 326 -0.77 10.20 12.66
N GLY A 327 -1.03 8.92 12.34
CA GLY A 327 -0.62 7.79 13.16
C GLY A 327 -1.47 7.59 14.42
N LEU A 328 -2.78 7.83 14.30
CA LEU A 328 -3.73 7.78 15.43
C LEU A 328 -3.94 6.36 15.98
N GLU A 329 -3.59 5.33 15.23
CA GLU A 329 -3.61 3.92 15.66
C GLU A 329 -2.70 3.67 16.88
N ASN A 330 -1.74 4.57 17.12
CA ASN A 330 -0.85 4.52 18.28
C ASN A 330 -1.43 5.23 19.52
N GLU A 331 -2.63 5.83 19.43
CA GLU A 331 -3.31 6.60 20.47
C GLU A 331 -4.68 5.98 20.84
N PRO A 332 -4.73 4.70 21.28
CA PRO A 332 -5.99 3.95 21.39
C PRO A 332 -6.99 4.56 22.39
N GLU A 333 -6.51 5.16 23.49
CA GLU A 333 -7.37 5.83 24.49
C GLU A 333 -8.08 7.05 23.87
N THR A 334 -7.34 7.85 23.10
CA THR A 334 -7.87 9.03 22.41
C THR A 334 -8.83 8.64 21.30
N LEU A 335 -8.53 7.57 20.56
CA LEU A 335 -9.44 7.03 19.53
C LEU A 335 -10.78 6.62 20.14
N ALA A 336 -10.76 5.91 21.26
CA ALA A 336 -11.98 5.52 21.96
C ALA A 336 -12.81 6.74 22.40
N GLU A 337 -12.16 7.82 22.85
CA GLU A 337 -12.83 9.09 23.17
C GLU A 337 -13.46 9.73 21.91
N LEU A 338 -12.73 9.77 20.79
CA LEU A 338 -13.23 10.32 19.53
C LEU A 338 -14.38 9.49 18.95
N GLN A 339 -14.32 8.16 19.04
CA GLN A 339 -15.41 7.27 18.62
C GLN A 339 -16.68 7.47 19.46
N ALA A 340 -16.53 7.76 20.75
CA ALA A 340 -17.65 8.04 21.64
C ALA A 340 -18.26 9.44 21.44
N ASP A 341 -17.53 10.36 20.79
CA ASP A 341 -17.96 11.72 20.51
C ASP A 341 -18.73 11.79 19.19
N ASN A 342 -20.03 12.00 19.27
CA ASN A 342 -20.91 12.10 18.10
C ASN A 342 -20.56 13.23 17.10
N ARG A 343 -19.57 14.06 17.38
CA ARG A 343 -19.07 15.08 16.47
C ARG A 343 -18.13 14.55 15.41
N PHE A 344 -17.65 13.31 15.55
CA PHE A 344 -16.64 12.71 14.69
C PHE A 344 -17.09 11.37 14.16
N ASP A 345 -16.61 11.03 12.97
CA ASP A 345 -16.59 9.69 12.42
C ASP A 345 -15.14 9.20 12.41
N VAL A 346 -14.89 8.06 13.02
CA VAL A 346 -13.58 7.42 13.03
C VAL A 346 -13.63 6.26 12.05
N LEU A 347 -12.87 6.39 10.98
CA LEU A 347 -12.71 5.37 9.96
C LEU A 347 -11.48 4.54 10.31
N ILE A 348 -11.65 3.25 10.40
CA ILE A 348 -10.57 2.30 10.60
C ILE A 348 -10.58 1.37 9.40
N SER A 349 -9.53 1.42 8.62
CA SER A 349 -9.28 0.51 7.52
C SER A 349 -7.99 -0.26 7.76
N GLN A 350 -7.76 -1.29 6.98
CA GLN A 350 -6.52 -2.02 7.01
C GLN A 350 -5.69 -1.66 5.79
N THR A 351 -4.41 -1.46 5.99
CA THR A 351 -3.46 -1.37 4.88
C THR A 351 -3.28 -2.74 4.24
N GLY A 352 -2.74 -2.79 3.03
CA GLY A 352 -2.28 -4.05 2.45
C GLY A 352 -1.06 -4.66 3.15
N ILE A 353 -0.50 -3.97 4.16
CA ILE A 353 0.63 -4.48 4.96
C ILE A 353 0.09 -5.45 6.01
N TRP A 354 0.45 -6.71 5.92
CA TRP A 354 0.01 -7.72 6.86
C TRP A 354 1.13 -8.22 7.77
N GLU A 355 0.82 -8.26 9.06
CA GLU A 355 1.71 -8.72 10.12
C GLU A 355 1.55 -10.21 10.35
N GLN A 356 2.65 -10.90 10.62
CA GLN A 356 2.66 -12.33 10.85
C GLN A 356 3.76 -12.75 11.82
N LEU A 357 3.56 -13.85 12.52
CA LEU A 357 4.58 -14.53 13.30
C LEU A 357 5.18 -15.65 12.47
N VAL A 358 6.40 -15.45 12.01
CA VAL A 358 7.09 -16.35 11.08
C VAL A 358 7.87 -17.42 11.82
N PHE A 359 7.78 -18.67 11.33
CA PHE A 359 8.56 -19.81 11.83
C PHE A 359 9.91 -19.90 11.12
N GLY A 360 11.00 -20.02 11.87
CA GLY A 360 12.31 -20.40 11.33
C GLY A 360 12.34 -21.90 11.00
N ILE A 361 11.76 -22.31 9.87
CA ILE A 361 11.63 -23.72 9.49
C ILE A 361 12.99 -24.29 9.09
N GLN A 362 13.67 -23.60 8.15
CA GLN A 362 14.99 -24.02 7.71
C GLN A 362 15.99 -22.86 7.86
N PRO A 363 16.73 -22.79 8.98
CA PRO A 363 17.84 -21.85 9.13
C PRO A 363 18.89 -22.02 8.04
N ALA A 364 19.64 -20.96 7.74
CA ALA A 364 20.70 -21.00 6.73
C ALA A 364 21.78 -22.07 7.04
N ALA A 365 21.99 -22.38 8.31
CA ALA A 365 22.90 -23.45 8.72
C ALA A 365 22.53 -24.84 8.14
N TYR A 366 21.24 -25.06 7.81
CA TYR A 366 20.74 -26.32 7.25
C TYR A 366 20.94 -26.44 5.73
N ASP A 367 21.35 -25.39 5.03
CA ASP A 367 21.46 -25.36 3.56
C ASP A 367 22.46 -26.40 3.03
N LEU A 368 23.46 -26.75 3.82
CA LEU A 368 24.41 -27.82 3.46
C LEU A 368 23.89 -29.22 3.82
N PHE A 369 23.31 -29.40 4.95
CA PHE A 369 22.53 -30.53 5.48
C PHE A 369 22.29 -30.31 6.98
N TYR A 370 21.15 -30.74 7.50
CA TYR A 370 20.88 -30.68 8.93
C TYR A 370 21.70 -31.73 9.70
N ASN A 371 22.46 -31.29 10.72
CA ASN A 371 23.24 -32.18 11.57
C ASN A 371 23.34 -31.67 13.03
N PRO A 372 22.40 -32.06 13.90
CA PRO A 372 22.38 -31.63 15.29
C PRO A 372 23.61 -32.08 16.10
N VAL A 373 24.36 -33.13 15.63
CA VAL A 373 25.58 -33.59 16.28
C VAL A 373 26.72 -32.58 16.11
N TYR A 374 26.75 -31.82 15.04
CA TYR A 374 27.74 -30.78 14.78
C TYR A 374 27.33 -29.38 15.26
N GLY A 375 26.19 -29.29 15.96
CA GLY A 375 25.80 -28.08 16.65
C GLY A 375 24.71 -27.27 15.95
N ASP A 376 24.05 -27.81 14.92
CA ASP A 376 22.84 -27.19 14.40
C ASP A 376 21.76 -27.20 15.49
N ARG A 377 20.98 -26.15 15.53
CA ARG A 377 19.87 -26.06 16.47
C ARG A 377 18.89 -27.23 16.23
N PRO A 378 18.09 -27.63 17.24
CA PRO A 378 17.04 -28.61 17.04
C PRO A 378 16.08 -28.21 15.93
N ASP A 379 15.62 -29.16 15.12
CA ASP A 379 14.64 -28.94 14.06
C ASP A 379 13.23 -28.80 14.64
N PHE A 380 12.97 -27.66 15.30
CA PHE A 380 11.69 -27.43 15.98
C PHE A 380 10.50 -27.40 15.02
N PHE A 381 10.70 -26.93 13.79
CA PHE A 381 9.61 -26.55 12.89
C PHE A 381 9.58 -27.33 11.55
N GLY A 382 10.38 -28.35 11.37
CA GLY A 382 10.32 -29.19 10.17
C GLY A 382 9.00 -29.97 10.04
N ASP A 383 8.40 -30.38 11.15
CA ASP A 383 7.07 -31.02 11.18
C ASP A 383 5.95 -29.95 11.20
N ALA A 384 5.09 -29.94 10.18
CA ALA A 384 3.97 -29.02 10.10
C ALA A 384 3.02 -29.09 11.30
N ARG A 385 2.86 -30.28 11.92
CA ARG A 385 2.02 -30.45 13.10
C ARG A 385 2.55 -29.66 14.29
N THR A 386 3.87 -29.50 14.43
CA THR A 386 4.43 -28.62 15.47
C THR A 386 4.04 -27.18 15.24
N ARG A 387 4.10 -26.68 13.99
CA ARG A 387 3.69 -25.32 13.66
C ARG A 387 2.19 -25.10 13.88
N GLN A 388 1.36 -26.08 13.52
CA GLN A 388 -0.08 -26.08 13.78
C GLN A 388 -0.38 -26.07 15.30
N ALA A 389 0.37 -26.86 16.08
CA ALA A 389 0.25 -26.87 17.54
C ALA A 389 0.61 -25.51 18.17
N VAL A 390 1.74 -24.94 17.77
CA VAL A 390 2.15 -23.57 18.23
C VAL A 390 1.08 -22.55 17.86
N SER A 391 0.50 -22.64 16.68
CA SER A 391 -0.56 -21.76 16.24
C SER A 391 -1.86 -21.92 17.04
N ALA A 392 -2.23 -23.17 17.40
CA ALA A 392 -3.39 -23.46 18.24
C ALA A 392 -3.18 -22.99 19.70
N CYS A 393 -1.94 -22.96 20.17
CA CYS A 393 -1.57 -22.46 21.49
C CYS A 393 -1.46 -20.93 21.58
N LEU A 394 -1.49 -20.20 20.46
CA LEU A 394 -1.37 -18.75 20.44
C LEU A 394 -2.74 -18.07 20.46
N ASP A 395 -3.01 -17.30 21.49
CA ASP A 395 -4.17 -16.41 21.56
C ASP A 395 -3.93 -15.16 20.71
N ARG A 396 -4.35 -15.22 19.42
CA ARG A 396 -4.17 -14.14 18.47
C ARG A 396 -5.07 -12.94 18.76
N GLU A 397 -6.25 -13.16 19.34
CA GLU A 397 -7.15 -12.08 19.73
C GLU A 397 -6.52 -11.27 20.87
N ALA A 398 -6.07 -11.92 21.94
CA ALA A 398 -5.36 -11.26 23.03
C ALA A 398 -4.06 -10.58 22.57
N LEU A 399 -3.36 -11.16 21.58
CA LEU A 399 -2.16 -10.57 20.99
C LEU A 399 -2.48 -9.23 20.31
N ILE A 400 -3.49 -9.20 19.46
CA ILE A 400 -3.93 -7.99 18.74
C ILE A 400 -4.46 -6.95 19.73
N GLU A 401 -5.28 -7.36 20.70
CA GLU A 401 -5.78 -6.46 21.75
C GLU A 401 -4.63 -5.78 22.51
N SER A 402 -3.55 -6.51 22.78
CA SER A 402 -2.36 -5.94 23.45
C SER A 402 -1.62 -4.91 22.61
N GLY A 403 -1.66 -5.03 21.28
CA GLY A 403 -0.99 -4.14 20.34
C GLY A 403 -1.84 -2.93 19.94
N TYR A 404 -3.01 -3.20 19.42
CA TYR A 404 -3.88 -2.25 18.73
C TYR A 404 -5.30 -2.15 19.31
N SER A 405 -5.53 -2.70 20.52
CA SER A 405 -6.88 -2.82 21.06
C SER A 405 -7.81 -3.57 20.08
N GLU A 406 -9.06 -3.22 19.94
CA GLU A 406 -9.99 -3.88 19.02
C GLU A 406 -10.03 -3.22 17.62
N LEU A 407 -8.94 -2.50 17.21
CA LEU A 407 -8.94 -1.71 15.96
C LEU A 407 -8.92 -2.58 14.71
N VAL A 408 -8.34 -3.77 14.77
CA VAL A 408 -8.19 -4.65 13.60
C VAL A 408 -8.62 -6.08 13.92
N PRO A 409 -9.23 -6.78 12.95
CA PRO A 409 -9.58 -8.19 13.10
C PRO A 409 -8.35 -9.10 12.91
N VAL A 410 -8.47 -10.31 13.45
CA VAL A 410 -7.52 -11.40 13.17
C VAL A 410 -7.65 -11.82 11.71
N TRP A 411 -6.53 -11.89 10.98
CA TRP A 411 -6.53 -12.45 9.64
C TRP A 411 -6.56 -13.98 9.67
N PRO A 412 -7.45 -14.61 8.87
CA PRO A 412 -7.57 -16.06 8.86
C PRO A 412 -6.42 -16.76 8.13
N SER A 413 -5.85 -16.11 7.10
CA SER A 413 -4.76 -16.61 6.25
C SER A 413 -3.91 -15.45 5.73
N PHE A 414 -3.27 -15.58 4.58
CA PHE A 414 -2.65 -14.44 3.86
C PHE A 414 -3.71 -13.53 3.20
N LEU A 415 -4.98 -13.90 3.25
CA LEU A 415 -6.11 -13.11 2.79
C LEU A 415 -6.74 -12.35 3.97
N PRO A 416 -7.17 -11.09 3.77
CA PRO A 416 -7.89 -10.35 4.78
C PRO A 416 -9.28 -10.94 5.05
N PRO A 417 -9.91 -10.66 6.20
CA PRO A 417 -11.17 -11.30 6.61
C PRO A 417 -12.39 -11.01 5.71
N ASP A 418 -12.36 -9.90 4.99
CA ASP A 418 -13.41 -9.46 4.06
C ASP A 418 -13.16 -9.93 2.62
N ASN A 419 -12.08 -10.67 2.37
CA ASN A 419 -11.78 -11.19 1.05
C ASN A 419 -12.78 -12.25 0.61
N THR A 420 -13.36 -12.08 -0.57
CA THR A 420 -14.42 -12.96 -1.12
C THR A 420 -13.91 -14.34 -1.52
N HIS A 421 -12.60 -14.57 -1.51
CA HIS A 421 -11.97 -15.84 -1.88
C HIS A 421 -11.58 -16.72 -0.68
N LEU A 422 -11.90 -16.26 0.54
CA LEU A 422 -11.65 -17.05 1.74
C LEU A 422 -12.37 -18.41 1.68
N SER A 423 -11.66 -19.47 2.07
CA SER A 423 -12.20 -20.81 2.18
C SER A 423 -13.19 -20.90 3.35
N GLU A 424 -14.40 -21.41 3.11
CA GLU A 424 -15.36 -21.64 4.18
C GLU A 424 -14.85 -22.72 5.15
N GLY A 425 -14.71 -22.37 6.43
CA GLY A 425 -14.42 -23.33 7.52
C GLY A 425 -12.94 -23.63 7.76
N THR A 426 -12.03 -22.97 7.05
CA THR A 426 -10.59 -23.02 7.34
C THR A 426 -10.20 -21.82 8.19
N SER A 427 -10.08 -21.99 9.49
CA SER A 427 -9.57 -20.95 10.38
C SER A 427 -8.60 -21.57 11.39
N ILE A 428 -7.54 -20.83 11.68
CA ILE A 428 -6.68 -21.12 12.82
C ILE A 428 -7.47 -20.76 14.08
N VAL A 429 -7.76 -21.76 14.91
CA VAL A 429 -8.54 -21.57 16.15
C VAL A 429 -7.59 -21.64 17.34
N TYR A 430 -7.79 -20.74 18.31
CA TYR A 430 -7.13 -20.84 19.62
C TYR A 430 -7.72 -22.05 20.36
N ASP A 431 -6.92 -23.10 20.49
CA ASP A 431 -7.27 -24.38 21.11
C ASP A 431 -6.03 -24.98 21.79
N PRO A 432 -5.66 -24.49 22.97
CA PRO A 432 -4.47 -24.97 23.70
C PRO A 432 -4.50 -26.47 24.01
N ASP A 433 -5.67 -27.02 24.29
CA ASP A 433 -5.82 -28.47 24.56
C ASP A 433 -5.52 -29.28 23.29
N GLY A 434 -6.09 -28.88 22.15
CA GLY A 434 -5.76 -29.47 20.84
C GLY A 434 -4.31 -29.26 20.43
N GLY A 435 -3.72 -28.11 20.76
CA GLY A 435 -2.30 -27.82 20.57
C GLY A 435 -1.40 -28.79 21.35
N LEU A 436 -1.69 -29.00 22.63
CA LEU A 436 -0.97 -29.98 23.46
C LEU A 436 -1.11 -31.41 22.92
N ASP A 437 -2.31 -31.81 22.50
CA ASP A 437 -2.54 -33.12 21.89
C ASP A 437 -1.69 -33.33 20.63
N LEU A 438 -1.56 -32.29 19.78
CA LEU A 438 -0.69 -32.33 18.60
C LEU A 438 0.78 -32.43 18.97
N LEU A 439 1.24 -31.66 19.97
CA LEU A 439 2.62 -31.74 20.47
C LEU A 439 2.93 -33.14 21.00
N GLU A 440 1.98 -33.74 21.72
CA GLU A 440 2.12 -35.11 22.20
C GLU A 440 2.20 -36.13 21.05
N GLN A 441 1.41 -35.96 19.99
CA GLN A 441 1.47 -36.81 18.79
C GLN A 441 2.80 -36.66 18.05
N VAL A 442 3.39 -35.48 18.00
CA VAL A 442 4.72 -35.21 17.44
C VAL A 442 5.83 -35.89 18.26
N GLY A 443 5.61 -36.02 19.57
CA GLY A 443 6.55 -36.70 20.47
C GLY A 443 7.12 -35.84 21.59
N TRP A 444 6.60 -34.63 21.77
CA TRP A 444 6.87 -33.81 22.94
C TRP A 444 6.19 -34.39 24.17
N ARG A 445 6.79 -34.22 25.35
CA ARG A 445 6.28 -34.82 26.60
C ARG A 445 6.46 -33.88 27.77
N ASP A 446 5.43 -33.81 28.61
CA ASP A 446 5.59 -33.38 29.99
C ASP A 446 6.34 -34.50 30.75
N HIS A 447 7.41 -34.17 31.45
CA HIS A 447 8.30 -35.13 32.07
C HIS A 447 8.17 -35.21 33.59
N ASP A 448 7.52 -34.21 34.22
CA ASP A 448 7.40 -34.11 35.67
C ASP A 448 5.99 -33.81 36.16
N LEU A 449 5.03 -33.66 35.24
CA LEU A 449 3.64 -33.34 35.51
C LEU A 449 3.46 -31.94 36.16
N ASP A 450 4.39 -31.03 35.91
CA ASP A 450 4.33 -29.65 36.33
C ASP A 450 4.04 -28.77 35.12
N PRO A 451 2.84 -28.17 34.99
CA PRO A 451 2.48 -27.36 33.82
C PRO A 451 3.30 -26.07 33.71
N GLU A 452 4.07 -25.69 34.75
CA GLU A 452 4.95 -24.52 34.69
C GLU A 452 6.32 -24.87 34.08
N THR A 453 6.63 -26.15 33.86
CA THR A 453 7.89 -26.55 33.23
C THR A 453 7.73 -26.83 31.74
N PRO A 454 8.72 -26.44 30.91
CA PRO A 454 8.64 -26.69 29.47
C PRO A 454 8.62 -28.18 29.12
N LEU A 455 7.92 -28.52 28.03
CA LEU A 455 7.96 -29.85 27.45
C LEU A 455 9.39 -30.22 27.02
N ILE A 456 9.67 -31.53 27.02
CA ILE A 456 10.93 -32.07 26.48
C ILE A 456 10.65 -33.01 25.31
N ALA A 457 11.61 -33.12 24.40
CA ALA A 457 11.55 -34.09 23.31
C ALA A 457 11.63 -35.52 23.87
N GLY A 458 10.57 -36.31 23.65
CA GLY A 458 10.60 -37.75 23.88
C GLY A 458 11.12 -38.49 22.63
N VAL A 459 10.25 -38.63 21.63
CA VAL A 459 10.60 -39.17 20.30
C VAL A 459 10.10 -38.19 19.24
N VAL A 460 10.85 -37.12 19.04
CA VAL A 460 10.60 -36.10 18.00
C VAL A 460 11.62 -36.28 16.89
N THR A 461 11.14 -36.30 15.65
CA THR A 461 12.04 -36.50 14.48
C THR A 461 13.01 -35.33 14.39
N GLY A 462 14.32 -35.63 14.25
CA GLY A 462 15.35 -34.61 14.11
C GLY A 462 15.73 -33.90 15.40
N ILE A 463 15.16 -34.26 16.56
CA ILE A 463 15.44 -33.62 17.85
C ILE A 463 15.98 -34.65 18.85
N PRO A 464 17.13 -34.38 19.49
CA PRO A 464 17.65 -35.26 20.54
C PRO A 464 16.67 -35.41 21.71
N ALA A 465 16.49 -36.63 22.21
CA ALA A 465 15.64 -36.87 23.37
C ALA A 465 16.12 -36.07 24.60
N GLY A 466 15.18 -35.48 25.33
CA GLY A 466 15.45 -34.60 26.47
C GLY A 466 15.74 -33.13 26.11
N THR A 467 15.72 -32.78 24.83
CA THR A 467 15.80 -31.37 24.43
C THR A 467 14.56 -30.61 24.95
N VAL A 468 14.77 -29.52 25.63
CA VAL A 468 13.69 -28.63 26.12
C VAL A 468 13.08 -27.89 24.94
N PHE A 469 11.75 -27.77 24.92
CA PHE A 469 11.05 -26.96 23.93
C PHE A 469 11.14 -25.48 24.29
N SER A 470 12.25 -24.87 23.95
CA SER A 470 12.59 -23.48 24.27
C SER A 470 12.96 -22.73 22.98
N LEU A 471 12.21 -21.69 22.67
CA LEU A 471 12.29 -20.91 21.44
C LEU A 471 12.81 -19.49 21.72
N SER A 472 13.52 -18.92 20.75
CA SER A 472 13.82 -17.49 20.69
C SER A 472 12.77 -16.77 19.84
N LEU A 473 12.25 -15.63 20.34
CA LEU A 473 11.41 -14.70 19.59
C LEU A 473 12.20 -13.42 19.37
N LEU A 474 12.55 -13.14 18.12
CA LEU A 474 13.20 -11.89 17.74
C LEU A 474 12.15 -10.82 17.45
N ILE A 475 12.31 -9.63 18.06
CA ILE A 475 11.45 -8.48 17.83
C ILE A 475 12.27 -7.20 17.69
N ASP A 476 11.68 -6.18 17.08
CA ASP A 476 12.22 -4.83 17.15
C ASP A 476 11.91 -4.15 18.51
N SER A 477 12.40 -2.93 18.68
CA SER A 477 12.21 -2.17 19.92
C SER A 477 10.88 -1.39 20.00
N SER A 478 9.92 -1.62 19.07
CA SER A 478 8.63 -0.94 19.10
C SER A 478 7.84 -1.32 20.36
N PRO A 479 7.12 -0.38 20.99
CA PRO A 479 6.26 -0.69 22.13
C PRO A 479 5.16 -1.70 21.81
N VAL A 480 4.67 -1.71 20.57
CA VAL A 480 3.64 -2.65 20.10
C VAL A 480 4.20 -4.08 20.11
N HIS A 481 5.33 -4.32 19.43
CA HIS A 481 5.93 -5.66 19.42
C HIS A 481 6.36 -6.16 20.82
N GLN A 482 6.78 -5.25 21.72
CA GLN A 482 7.09 -5.64 23.10
C GLN A 482 5.85 -6.14 23.85
N ARG A 483 4.70 -5.49 23.68
CA ARG A 483 3.44 -5.96 24.30
C ARG A 483 2.99 -7.28 23.69
N MET A 484 2.99 -7.37 22.36
CA MET A 484 2.61 -8.59 21.63
C MET A 484 3.51 -9.79 22.00
N ALA A 485 4.82 -9.59 22.11
CA ALA A 485 5.77 -10.63 22.54
C ALA A 485 5.49 -11.15 23.96
N GLY A 486 4.97 -10.30 24.84
CA GLY A 486 4.47 -10.70 26.15
C GLY A 486 3.35 -11.73 26.04
N VAL A 487 2.37 -11.49 25.16
CA VAL A 487 1.25 -12.42 24.92
C VAL A 487 1.73 -13.71 24.26
N VAL A 488 2.64 -13.63 23.27
CA VAL A 488 3.24 -14.86 22.68
C VAL A 488 3.87 -15.73 23.73
N ARG A 489 4.72 -15.14 24.60
CA ARG A 489 5.38 -15.88 25.67
C ARG A 489 4.36 -16.53 26.62
N ASP A 490 3.38 -15.78 27.06
CA ASP A 490 2.44 -16.24 28.10
C ASP A 490 1.46 -17.29 27.52
N SER A 491 0.98 -17.10 26.30
CA SER A 491 0.14 -18.09 25.59
C SER A 491 0.87 -19.41 25.35
N LEU A 492 2.08 -19.36 24.81
CA LEU A 492 2.86 -20.56 24.51
C LEU A 492 3.35 -21.28 25.76
N ALA A 493 3.60 -20.55 26.86
CA ALA A 493 3.89 -21.16 28.16
C ALA A 493 2.72 -22.04 28.65
N GLY A 494 1.47 -21.68 28.36
CA GLY A 494 0.30 -22.50 28.66
C GLY A 494 0.29 -23.87 27.96
N CYS A 495 1.02 -24.02 26.87
CA CYS A 495 1.26 -25.29 26.18
C CYS A 495 2.67 -25.90 26.46
N GLY A 496 3.33 -25.48 27.51
CA GLY A 496 4.65 -25.98 27.90
C GLY A 496 5.75 -25.62 26.88
N ILE A 497 5.65 -24.49 26.20
CA ILE A 497 6.67 -23.98 25.27
C ILE A 497 7.31 -22.74 25.91
N GLU A 498 8.60 -22.80 26.23
CA GLU A 498 9.36 -21.66 26.73
C GLU A 498 9.68 -20.69 25.57
N VAL A 499 9.40 -19.39 25.75
CA VAL A 499 9.77 -18.35 24.79
C VAL A 499 10.68 -17.31 25.43
N ARG A 500 11.85 -17.11 24.84
CA ARG A 500 12.79 -16.05 25.20
C ARG A 500 12.69 -14.94 24.17
N VAL A 501 12.44 -13.73 24.65
CA VAL A 501 12.28 -12.56 23.78
C VAL A 501 13.61 -11.82 23.68
N ASP A 502 14.09 -11.66 22.46
CA ASP A 502 15.30 -10.93 22.11
C ASP A 502 14.91 -9.66 21.33
N THR A 503 15.17 -8.48 21.89
CA THR A 503 14.83 -7.19 21.29
C THR A 503 16.04 -6.55 20.64
N LEU A 504 15.92 -6.11 19.40
CA LEU A 504 16.99 -5.55 18.59
C LEU A 504 16.55 -4.23 17.91
N PRO A 505 17.50 -3.34 17.59
CA PRO A 505 17.20 -2.21 16.70
C PRO A 505 16.75 -2.70 15.32
N VAL A 506 15.79 -2.01 14.71
CA VAL A 506 15.22 -2.36 13.39
C VAL A 506 16.32 -2.58 12.33
N ASN A 507 17.32 -1.72 12.30
CA ASN A 507 18.42 -1.82 11.33
C ASN A 507 19.33 -3.04 11.53
N GLU A 508 19.43 -3.59 12.76
CA GLU A 508 20.16 -4.83 13.04
C GLU A 508 19.31 -6.06 12.73
N LEU A 509 18.00 -5.98 13.05
CA LEU A 509 17.05 -7.07 12.83
C LEU A 509 16.91 -7.39 11.34
N TYR A 510 16.75 -6.35 10.50
CA TYR A 510 16.53 -6.45 9.06
C TYR A 510 17.79 -6.17 8.22
N GLU A 511 18.98 -6.29 8.79
CA GLU A 511 20.22 -6.24 8.01
C GLU A 511 20.20 -7.33 6.92
N PRO A 512 20.72 -7.06 5.71
CA PRO A 512 20.83 -8.08 4.66
C PRO A 512 21.61 -9.31 5.13
N GLY A 513 21.21 -10.49 4.63
CA GLY A 513 21.95 -11.73 4.90
C GLY A 513 23.36 -11.73 4.29
N PRO A 514 24.25 -12.62 4.72
CA PRO A 514 24.07 -13.68 5.74
C PRO A 514 24.16 -13.18 7.19
N GLY A 515 24.57 -11.92 7.43
CA GLY A 515 24.81 -11.38 8.78
C GLY A 515 23.54 -11.00 9.50
N GLY A 516 22.53 -10.49 8.79
CA GLY A 516 21.25 -10.12 9.36
C GLY A 516 20.49 -11.32 9.91
N LEU A 517 19.78 -11.14 11.02
CA LEU A 517 19.14 -12.27 11.70
C LEU A 517 17.89 -12.76 10.94
N VAL A 518 17.08 -11.86 10.43
CA VAL A 518 15.86 -12.21 9.68
C VAL A 518 16.20 -12.74 8.29
N PHE A 519 16.87 -11.94 7.46
CA PHE A 519 17.25 -12.37 6.10
C PHE A 519 18.38 -13.39 6.05
N GLY A 520 19.19 -13.50 7.09
CA GLY A 520 20.13 -14.60 7.29
C GLY A 520 19.50 -15.86 7.88
N ARG A 521 18.18 -15.89 8.08
CA ARG A 521 17.41 -17.05 8.61
C ARG A 521 18.00 -17.61 9.91
N GLN A 522 18.19 -16.73 10.92
CA GLN A 522 18.85 -17.05 12.19
C GLN A 522 17.91 -16.83 13.39
N PHE A 523 16.67 -17.27 13.30
CA PHE A 523 15.64 -17.11 14.32
C PHE A 523 14.81 -18.39 14.50
N ASP A 524 14.11 -18.52 15.63
CA ASP A 524 13.05 -19.53 15.79
C ASP A 524 11.70 -18.93 15.45
N LEU A 525 11.37 -17.77 16.04
CA LEU A 525 10.18 -16.98 15.77
C LEU A 525 10.56 -15.51 15.54
N THR A 526 9.84 -14.82 14.68
CA THR A 526 9.98 -13.36 14.52
C THR A 526 8.69 -12.75 13.97
N PHE A 527 8.38 -11.50 14.38
CA PHE A 527 7.35 -10.72 13.70
C PHE A 527 7.89 -10.13 12.41
N VAL A 528 7.11 -10.19 11.35
CA VAL A 528 7.44 -9.54 10.07
C VAL A 528 6.17 -9.06 9.41
N ALA A 529 6.20 -7.80 8.99
CA ALA A 529 5.17 -7.20 8.15
C ALA A 529 5.61 -7.24 6.68
N TRP A 530 4.73 -7.74 5.82
CA TRP A 530 4.94 -7.70 4.38
C TRP A 530 3.92 -6.80 3.70
N GLN A 531 4.39 -6.00 2.75
CA GLN A 531 3.52 -5.31 1.81
C GLN A 531 3.51 -6.12 0.50
N PRO A 532 2.41 -6.73 0.11
CA PRO A 532 2.31 -7.43 -1.16
C PRO A 532 2.45 -6.45 -2.33
N LEU A 533 3.04 -6.92 -3.42
CA LEU A 533 3.15 -6.15 -4.67
C LEU A 533 1.86 -6.22 -5.48
N ALA A 534 1.02 -7.18 -5.19
CA ALA A 534 -0.28 -7.45 -5.79
C ALA A 534 -1.30 -7.72 -4.69
N GLU A 535 -2.56 -7.54 -4.96
CA GLU A 535 -3.65 -7.68 -3.96
C GLU A 535 -3.67 -9.05 -3.27
N LEU A 536 -3.13 -10.08 -3.93
CA LEU A 536 -3.13 -11.48 -3.47
C LEU A 536 -1.77 -12.14 -3.72
N ASP A 537 -0.79 -11.88 -2.86
CA ASP A 537 0.56 -12.45 -3.01
C ASP A 537 0.82 -13.58 -1.99
N CYS A 538 0.47 -14.82 -2.36
CA CYS A 538 0.95 -16.00 -1.67
C CYS A 538 2.44 -16.30 -1.93
N GLY A 539 3.08 -15.55 -2.83
CA GLY A 539 4.45 -15.81 -3.31
C GLY A 539 5.54 -15.64 -2.27
N PHE A 540 5.26 -15.01 -1.14
CA PHE A 540 6.26 -14.76 -0.10
C PHE A 540 7.00 -16.01 0.37
N TYR A 541 6.36 -17.18 0.43
CA TYR A 541 6.91 -18.43 0.94
C TYR A 541 7.26 -19.48 -0.13
N GLN A 542 7.33 -19.10 -1.40
CA GLN A 542 7.77 -20.00 -2.46
C GLN A 542 9.25 -20.38 -2.29
N SER A 543 9.59 -21.65 -2.58
CA SER A 543 10.92 -22.21 -2.31
C SER A 543 12.06 -21.46 -2.97
N TRP A 544 11.88 -20.90 -4.16
CA TRP A 544 12.95 -20.14 -4.86
C TRP A 544 13.12 -18.71 -4.33
N ARG A 545 12.25 -18.26 -3.43
CA ARG A 545 12.36 -16.98 -2.73
C ARG A 545 13.06 -17.08 -1.37
N ILE A 546 13.66 -18.22 -1.06
CA ILE A 546 14.47 -18.38 0.16
C ILE A 546 15.73 -17.52 0.03
N PRO A 547 16.00 -16.59 0.97
CA PRO A 547 17.25 -15.82 0.96
C PRO A 547 18.46 -16.76 1.09
N ALA A 548 19.38 -16.73 0.11
CA ALA A 548 20.57 -17.56 0.04
C ALA A 548 21.69 -16.87 -0.76
N GLU A 549 22.88 -17.44 -0.79
CA GLU A 549 24.05 -16.86 -1.46
C GLU A 549 23.85 -16.66 -2.96
N ASP A 550 23.13 -17.54 -3.63
CA ASP A 550 22.88 -17.52 -5.08
C ASP A 550 21.93 -16.40 -5.53
N ASN A 551 21.06 -15.92 -4.64
CA ASN A 551 20.20 -14.77 -4.87
C ASN A 551 20.62 -13.51 -4.08
N GLN A 552 21.86 -13.47 -3.58
CA GLN A 552 22.44 -12.35 -2.82
C GLN A 552 21.67 -12.04 -1.53
N TRP A 553 21.03 -13.04 -0.95
CA TRP A 553 20.16 -12.94 0.23
C TRP A 553 18.93 -12.04 0.02
N ILE A 554 18.54 -11.88 -1.24
CA ILE A 554 17.31 -11.16 -1.62
C ILE A 554 16.21 -12.19 -1.79
N GLY A 555 15.31 -12.29 -0.81
CA GLY A 555 14.20 -13.23 -0.85
C GLY A 555 13.23 -12.98 0.29
N THR A 556 11.98 -13.35 0.09
CA THR A 556 10.90 -13.12 1.04
C THR A 556 10.59 -14.36 1.90
N ASN A 557 10.99 -15.56 1.44
CA ASN A 557 10.78 -16.81 2.18
C ASN A 557 11.83 -16.97 3.29
N ILE A 558 11.78 -16.07 4.26
CA ILE A 558 12.68 -16.08 5.43
C ILE A 558 12.44 -17.29 6.33
N ALA A 559 11.27 -17.93 6.24
CA ALA A 559 10.98 -19.18 6.94
C ALA A 559 11.87 -20.34 6.46
N GLY A 560 12.34 -20.30 5.21
CA GLY A 560 13.04 -21.40 4.57
C GLY A 560 12.11 -22.58 4.23
N LEU A 561 10.81 -22.32 3.98
CA LEU A 561 9.87 -23.37 3.57
C LEU A 561 10.24 -23.91 2.19
N VAL A 562 10.39 -25.22 2.08
CA VAL A 562 10.51 -25.93 0.81
C VAL A 562 9.30 -26.86 0.66
N ASN A 563 8.39 -26.53 -0.26
CA ASN A 563 7.17 -27.33 -0.46
C ASN A 563 6.65 -27.20 -1.90
N ASP A 564 6.79 -28.27 -2.69
CA ASP A 564 6.38 -28.30 -4.10
C ASP A 564 4.87 -28.05 -4.31
N ASN A 565 4.02 -28.47 -3.36
CA ASN A 565 2.57 -28.24 -3.48
C ASN A 565 2.23 -26.76 -3.26
N TYR A 566 2.89 -26.13 -2.27
CA TYR A 566 2.75 -24.70 -2.05
C TYR A 566 3.24 -23.90 -3.27
N ASP A 567 4.42 -24.24 -3.77
CA ASP A 567 5.04 -23.60 -4.93
C ASP A 567 4.11 -23.63 -6.16
N LYS A 568 3.50 -24.79 -6.43
CA LYS A 568 2.56 -24.96 -7.55
C LYS A 568 1.27 -24.20 -7.35
N ALA A 569 0.64 -24.35 -6.20
CA ALA A 569 -0.65 -23.71 -5.91
C ALA A 569 -0.52 -22.18 -6.01
N CYS A 570 0.54 -21.62 -5.43
CA CYS A 570 0.78 -20.20 -5.49
C CYS A 570 1.15 -19.70 -6.90
N ALA A 571 1.98 -20.44 -7.66
CA ALA A 571 2.28 -20.10 -9.04
C ALA A 571 1.03 -20.17 -9.95
N ASP A 572 0.09 -21.08 -9.66
CA ASP A 572 -1.16 -21.18 -10.39
C ASP A 572 -2.09 -20.00 -10.08
N ALA A 573 -2.16 -19.58 -8.82
CA ALA A 573 -2.93 -18.42 -8.39
C ALA A 573 -2.36 -17.11 -8.98
N SER A 574 -1.04 -16.91 -8.92
CA SER A 574 -0.37 -15.69 -9.42
C SER A 574 -0.44 -15.52 -10.94
N LEU A 575 -0.58 -16.60 -11.68
CA LEU A 575 -0.73 -16.61 -13.14
C LEU A 575 -2.19 -16.88 -13.58
N ALA A 576 -3.15 -16.73 -12.67
CA ALA A 576 -4.55 -16.97 -12.96
C ALA A 576 -5.11 -15.92 -13.95
N LEU A 577 -6.08 -16.33 -14.73
CA LEU A 577 -6.97 -15.43 -15.46
C LEU A 577 -8.16 -15.05 -14.58
N PRO A 578 -8.83 -13.93 -14.83
CA PRO A 578 -9.94 -13.47 -13.98
C PRO A 578 -11.00 -14.53 -13.67
N GLU A 579 -11.38 -15.33 -14.66
CA GLU A 579 -12.38 -16.37 -14.51
C GLU A 579 -11.95 -17.58 -13.65
N SER A 580 -10.66 -17.85 -13.56
CA SER A 580 -10.09 -18.97 -12.79
C SER A 580 -9.49 -18.57 -11.46
N SER A 581 -9.25 -17.28 -11.27
CA SER A 581 -8.56 -16.73 -10.09
C SER A 581 -9.21 -17.15 -8.77
N PRO A 582 -10.53 -17.05 -8.56
CA PRO A 582 -11.14 -17.38 -7.28
C PRO A 582 -10.78 -18.78 -6.78
N GLY A 583 -10.95 -19.80 -7.63
CA GLY A 583 -10.69 -21.20 -7.25
C GLY A 583 -9.21 -21.49 -7.01
N LEU A 584 -8.30 -20.82 -7.73
CA LEU A 584 -6.86 -21.01 -7.57
C LEU A 584 -6.33 -20.32 -6.31
N ILE A 585 -6.88 -19.16 -5.96
CA ILE A 585 -6.58 -18.45 -4.72
C ILE A 585 -7.01 -19.30 -3.51
N THR A 586 -8.25 -19.82 -3.52
CA THR A 586 -8.74 -20.73 -2.48
C THR A 586 -7.83 -21.95 -2.32
N ALA A 587 -7.40 -22.57 -3.42
CA ALA A 587 -6.47 -23.70 -3.37
C ALA A 587 -5.09 -23.31 -2.78
N ALA A 588 -4.57 -22.13 -3.10
CA ALA A 588 -3.33 -21.64 -2.52
C ALA A 588 -3.48 -21.37 -1.02
N GLU A 589 -4.62 -20.83 -0.58
CA GLU A 589 -4.94 -20.61 0.83
C GLU A 589 -4.98 -21.92 1.63
N GLU A 590 -5.66 -22.94 1.12
CA GLU A 590 -5.70 -24.27 1.77
C GLU A 590 -4.29 -24.86 1.96
N VAL A 591 -3.44 -24.73 0.95
CA VAL A 591 -2.04 -25.20 1.06
C VAL A 591 -1.23 -24.35 2.03
N PHE A 592 -1.43 -23.03 2.06
CA PHE A 592 -0.80 -22.16 3.06
C PHE A 592 -1.16 -22.59 4.49
N LEU A 593 -2.45 -22.77 4.78
CA LEU A 593 -2.93 -23.16 6.11
C LEU A 593 -2.45 -24.57 6.50
N SER A 594 -2.33 -25.50 5.56
CA SER A 594 -1.82 -26.85 5.85
C SER A 594 -0.31 -26.88 6.06
N THR A 595 0.46 -26.02 5.39
CA THR A 595 1.91 -25.91 5.52
C THR A 595 2.35 -24.94 6.62
N LEU A 596 1.58 -23.92 6.85
CA LEU A 596 1.70 -22.89 7.88
C LEU A 596 3.15 -22.36 8.05
N PRO A 597 3.71 -21.67 7.06
CA PRO A 597 5.05 -21.08 7.18
C PRO A 597 5.11 -19.94 8.20
N ALA A 598 3.99 -19.30 8.45
CA ALA A 598 3.79 -18.25 9.41
C ALA A 598 2.37 -18.29 9.96
N ILE A 599 2.18 -17.74 11.15
CA ILE A 599 0.85 -17.50 11.72
C ILE A 599 0.40 -16.10 11.26
N PRO A 600 -0.68 -15.99 10.45
CA PRO A 600 -1.23 -14.69 10.07
C PRO A 600 -1.81 -14.00 11.29
N LEU A 601 -1.57 -12.71 11.44
CA LEU A 601 -2.03 -11.92 12.59
C LEU A 601 -3.08 -10.90 12.18
N PHE A 602 -2.70 -9.82 11.48
CA PHE A 602 -3.61 -8.73 11.10
C PHE A 602 -3.03 -7.89 9.96
N GLY A 603 -3.88 -7.08 9.30
CA GLY A 603 -3.46 -5.96 8.49
C GLY A 603 -3.21 -4.73 9.36
N HIS A 604 -2.13 -4.00 9.08
CA HIS A 604 -1.83 -2.78 9.82
C HIS A 604 -3.00 -1.79 9.70
N PRO A 605 -3.46 -1.18 10.80
CA PRO A 605 -4.55 -0.23 10.75
C PRO A 605 -4.14 1.09 10.13
N ASP A 606 -5.02 1.64 9.33
CA ASP A 606 -5.05 3.04 8.94
C ASP A 606 -6.24 3.71 9.62
N VAL A 607 -6.00 4.81 10.31
CA VAL A 607 -7.04 5.53 11.04
C VAL A 607 -7.20 6.94 10.50
N MET A 608 -8.40 7.26 10.05
CA MET A 608 -8.82 8.60 9.64
C MET A 608 -9.93 9.09 10.55
N VAL A 609 -9.94 10.38 10.89
CA VAL A 609 -11.02 10.99 11.68
C VAL A 609 -11.61 12.16 10.93
N ILE A 610 -12.93 12.16 10.77
CA ILE A 610 -13.69 13.18 10.03
C ILE A 610 -14.67 13.86 10.95
N ARG A 611 -14.76 15.18 10.89
CA ARG A 611 -15.76 15.97 11.60
C ARG A 611 -17.12 15.83 10.92
N ARG A 612 -18.15 15.37 11.65
CA ARG A 612 -19.52 15.12 11.12
C ARG A 612 -20.24 16.31 10.53
N ALA A 613 -19.87 17.53 10.88
CA ALA A 613 -20.48 18.74 10.29
C ALA A 613 -20.16 18.91 8.79
N GLN A 614 -19.30 18.06 8.26
CA GLN A 614 -18.87 18.01 6.87
C GLN A 614 -19.45 16.78 6.15
N CYS A 615 -20.66 16.36 6.48
CA CYS A 615 -21.18 15.09 5.97
C CYS A 615 -21.60 15.11 4.51
N GLY A 616 -21.24 14.05 3.80
CA GLY A 616 -21.94 13.50 2.65
C GLY A 616 -22.43 12.08 3.00
N ASN A 617 -23.33 11.52 2.23
CA ASN A 617 -23.75 10.11 2.33
C ASN A 617 -22.61 9.23 1.79
N PHE A 618 -21.51 9.11 2.55
CA PHE A 618 -20.36 8.32 2.14
C PHE A 618 -20.41 6.94 2.78
N ASP A 619 -20.20 5.94 1.94
CA ASP A 619 -19.72 4.64 2.40
C ASP A 619 -18.21 4.77 2.64
N PHE A 620 -17.83 5.01 3.88
CA PHE A 620 -16.45 5.19 4.29
C PHE A 620 -15.80 3.83 4.54
N SER A 621 -15.62 3.03 3.51
CA SER A 621 -15.01 1.71 3.66
C SER A 621 -13.49 1.78 3.87
N SER A 622 -12.81 2.82 3.36
CA SER A 622 -11.39 3.04 3.55
C SER A 622 -10.98 4.51 3.34
N ALA A 623 -9.79 4.88 3.81
CA ALA A 623 -9.21 6.20 3.54
C ALA A 623 -8.96 6.42 2.04
N GLU A 624 -8.56 5.39 1.31
CA GLU A 624 -8.38 5.44 -0.15
C GLU A 624 -9.69 5.75 -0.85
N PHE A 625 -10.77 5.05 -0.50
CA PHE A 625 -12.10 5.29 -1.04
C PHE A 625 -12.60 6.71 -0.77
N PHE A 626 -12.29 7.28 0.41
CA PHE A 626 -12.61 8.66 0.73
C PHE A 626 -11.99 9.64 -0.28
N PHE A 627 -10.70 9.51 -0.57
CA PHE A 627 -10.00 10.41 -1.48
C PHE A 627 -10.42 10.22 -2.94
N GLU A 628 -10.72 9.01 -3.37
CA GLU A 628 -11.20 8.70 -4.72
C GLU A 628 -12.58 9.27 -5.02
N ASN A 629 -13.42 9.43 -3.98
CA ASN A 629 -14.80 9.93 -4.10
C ASN A 629 -15.00 11.31 -3.51
N LEU A 630 -13.94 12.06 -3.29
CA LEU A 630 -13.98 13.39 -2.68
C LEU A 630 -14.72 14.42 -3.54
N ASP A 631 -14.90 14.17 -4.85
CA ASP A 631 -15.72 15.00 -5.73
C ASP A 631 -17.21 15.00 -5.33
N GLU A 632 -17.73 13.91 -4.77
CA GLU A 632 -19.11 13.78 -4.30
C GLU A 632 -19.30 14.22 -2.84
N PHE A 633 -18.22 14.64 -2.16
CA PHE A 633 -18.28 15.07 -0.78
C PHE A 633 -18.93 16.44 -0.64
N THR A 634 -20.02 16.52 0.10
CA THR A 634 -20.76 17.76 0.36
C THR A 634 -20.35 18.33 1.71
N GLY A 635 -19.71 19.47 1.72
CA GLY A 635 -19.40 20.21 2.95
C GLY A 635 -20.61 20.92 3.59
N ASP A 636 -21.83 20.45 3.39
CA ASP A 636 -23.03 21.15 3.87
C ASP A 636 -23.36 20.78 5.31
N ALA A 637 -23.47 21.81 6.16
CA ALA A 637 -23.89 21.70 7.57
C ALA A 637 -25.34 21.20 7.76
N SER A 638 -26.06 20.92 6.67
CA SER A 638 -27.44 20.41 6.65
C SER A 638 -27.53 18.90 6.48
N CYS A 639 -26.53 18.15 6.98
CA CYS A 639 -26.62 16.70 6.98
C CYS A 639 -27.85 16.19 7.74
N PRO A 640 -28.60 15.23 7.18
CA PRO A 640 -29.76 14.67 7.84
C PRO A 640 -29.44 13.88 9.08
#